data_6772796e810bc3e48fe5853b6c728c28
#
_entry.id   6772796e810bc3e48fe5853b6c728c28
#
_cell.length_a   1.000
_cell.length_b   1.000
_cell.length_c   1.000
_cell.angle_alpha   90.00
_cell.angle_beta   90.00
_cell.angle_gamma   90.00
#
_symmetry.space_group_name_H-M   'P 1'
#
loop_
_entity.id
_entity.type
_entity.pdbx_description
1 polymer ?
#
loop_
_entity_poly.entity_id
_entity_poly.type
_entity_poly.pdbx_seq_one_letter_code
_entity_poly.pdbx_strand_id
1 'polypeptide(L)'
;MAPKQQLEKAAWQWTESIRPDEVKQEHIELAYRIRLGSCRRDARRRNCRGNPNCLVGLGEHVWLGEIDENSFHNIDDPNSERRCKNTFVGLTNLGATCYVNTLLQVWFHNLELRQALYLCHSPRKEVVTGEVIEDDAEFEPQSICEHLQYLFALLQSSNRRYIDPSGFVKALGLDTGQQQDAQEFSKLFMSLLEDTLSKQNNPDVQNIIQQQFCGQYAYVTVCNQCRRESKLLSRFYELELNIQGHKQLTDCIDEFLKEEKLEGDNRYFCDECQDKQNATRKIKLLSLPRTLNLQLLRFVFDRQTGHKKKLNSYISFPEVLDLTTYLDRKDIGCIYELSAVLIHRGVSAYSGHYIAHVRDDRTGDWYKFNDEEIEKMEGKKLQLGIEEDLAEPSKSQTRKPKCVKGVHCSRNAYMLVYRRKVEGGKEKEITVQLPSHLQKMVERDNKKFEEWCMEMAEMRKQSVDKGKAKHEEVQELFNMLPAKEDEHYEFLPVDWLRKWLDDSAVTKPIDNSCHLCAHNRLIPDKICDVKRISQKAADVFYARYGGGPRLDASALCRDCVVEKCRILRLKNQLNEDYKIISNLTRTTLQSHEGYWVGKASLRSWRQLALNQLDGKEDDPDHTDGKSNGERLNNLHAKGDDEMIGEKDDDEDMNFNEDLVCPHGDLCTSETERRLVSVETWNRLKAYFPKSPEFPHYHSPCVQCQKVLEKEGEENETLSKMMANEQKSALLCLFQDKNRPLLIKWPEETDVLYIVSQFFVEEWKKFISQQNAVLYHLWATMHFSVRMEVSCLQQNR
;
A
#
# COMPACT_ATOMS: atom_id res chain seq x y z
N MET A 1 -16.36 -20.64 -24.47
CA MET A 1 -15.07 -20.46 -25.15
C MET A 1 -14.76 -18.96 -25.28
N ALA A 2 -13.53 -18.55 -25.07
CA ALA A 2 -13.12 -17.17 -25.32
C ALA A 2 -13.23 -16.86 -26.83
N PRO A 3 -13.53 -15.59 -27.22
CA PRO A 3 -13.70 -15.22 -28.63
C PRO A 3 -12.51 -15.58 -29.53
N LYS A 4 -11.28 -15.56 -29.01
CA LYS A 4 -10.05 -16.00 -29.71
C LYS A 4 -10.14 -17.47 -30.12
N GLN A 5 -10.57 -18.34 -29.21
CA GLN A 5 -10.70 -19.79 -29.46
C GLN A 5 -11.81 -20.13 -30.46
N GLN A 6 -12.90 -19.34 -30.47
CA GLN A 6 -13.97 -19.54 -31.47
C GLN A 6 -13.49 -19.19 -32.89
N LEU A 7 -12.74 -18.09 -33.06
CA LEU A 7 -12.18 -17.71 -34.34
C LEU A 7 -11.10 -18.71 -34.82
N GLU A 8 -10.31 -19.24 -33.91
CA GLU A 8 -9.31 -20.26 -34.22
C GLU A 8 -9.98 -21.56 -34.68
N LYS A 9 -11.00 -22.00 -33.92
CA LYS A 9 -11.77 -23.18 -34.32
C LYS A 9 -12.41 -23.00 -35.70
N ALA A 10 -13.02 -21.85 -35.98
CA ALA A 10 -13.64 -21.56 -37.26
C ALA A 10 -12.59 -21.50 -38.41
N ALA A 11 -11.40 -20.98 -38.18
CA ALA A 11 -10.35 -20.91 -39.19
C ALA A 11 -9.81 -22.27 -39.63
N TRP A 12 -9.92 -23.28 -38.77
CA TRP A 12 -9.40 -24.64 -39.01
C TRP A 12 -10.47 -25.72 -39.13
N GLN A 13 -11.79 -25.41 -39.10
CA GLN A 13 -12.89 -26.34 -39.15
C GLN A 13 -12.87 -27.19 -40.43
N TRP A 14 -12.43 -26.64 -41.54
CA TRP A 14 -12.33 -27.33 -42.84
C TRP A 14 -11.36 -28.51 -42.80
N THR A 15 -10.40 -28.58 -41.86
CA THR A 15 -9.47 -29.72 -41.71
C THR A 15 -10.15 -31.05 -41.32
N GLU A 16 -11.40 -31.00 -40.84
CA GLU A 16 -12.17 -32.19 -40.56
C GLU A 16 -12.53 -32.96 -41.84
N SER A 17 -12.78 -32.26 -42.95
CA SER A 17 -13.24 -32.84 -44.25
C SER A 17 -12.17 -32.87 -45.34
N ILE A 18 -11.23 -31.93 -45.35
CA ILE A 18 -10.23 -31.78 -46.42
C ILE A 18 -8.91 -32.45 -46.04
N ARG A 19 -8.30 -33.16 -46.99
CA ARG A 19 -6.97 -33.80 -46.80
C ARG A 19 -5.83 -32.81 -46.99
N PRO A 20 -4.63 -33.07 -46.48
CA PRO A 20 -3.47 -32.18 -46.62
C PRO A 20 -3.08 -31.95 -48.09
N ASP A 21 -3.24 -32.94 -48.98
CA ASP A 21 -2.96 -32.84 -50.42
C ASP A 21 -4.02 -32.05 -51.18
N GLU A 22 -5.22 -31.89 -50.64
CA GLU A 22 -6.35 -31.17 -51.26
C GLU A 22 -6.42 -29.67 -50.84
N VAL A 23 -5.44 -29.16 -50.07
CA VAL A 23 -5.44 -27.80 -49.57
C VAL A 23 -5.28 -26.82 -50.74
N LYS A 24 -6.29 -25.95 -50.92
CA LYS A 24 -6.35 -24.88 -51.93
C LYS A 24 -6.08 -23.51 -51.34
N GLN A 25 -5.93 -22.48 -52.15
CA GLN A 25 -5.70 -21.08 -51.75
C GLN A 25 -6.80 -20.55 -50.78
N GLU A 26 -8.04 -20.91 -51.02
CA GLU A 26 -9.16 -20.53 -50.14
C GLU A 26 -9.02 -21.07 -48.70
N HIS A 27 -8.47 -22.26 -48.53
CA HIS A 27 -8.19 -22.85 -47.21
C HIS A 27 -7.03 -22.14 -46.52
N ILE A 28 -6.03 -21.67 -47.28
CA ILE A 28 -4.93 -20.85 -46.76
C ILE A 28 -5.49 -19.51 -46.25
N GLU A 29 -6.31 -18.82 -47.04
CA GLU A 29 -6.94 -17.56 -46.66
C GLU A 29 -7.84 -17.69 -45.41
N LEU A 30 -8.55 -18.85 -45.29
CA LEU A 30 -9.33 -19.16 -44.08
C LEU A 30 -8.42 -19.35 -42.86
N ALA A 31 -7.33 -20.10 -43.00
CA ALA A 31 -6.38 -20.34 -41.91
C ALA A 31 -5.77 -19.01 -41.39
N TYR A 32 -5.42 -18.11 -42.31
CA TYR A 32 -4.94 -16.75 -41.98
C TYR A 32 -6.06 -15.72 -41.74
N ARG A 33 -7.34 -16.12 -41.81
CA ARG A 33 -8.49 -15.27 -41.48
C ARG A 33 -8.59 -14.01 -42.34
N ILE A 34 -8.14 -14.08 -43.60
CA ILE A 34 -8.05 -12.92 -44.49
C ILE A 34 -9.42 -12.30 -44.80
N ARG A 35 -10.47 -13.15 -44.98
CA ARG A 35 -11.83 -12.72 -45.33
C ARG A 35 -12.72 -12.42 -44.09
N LEU A 36 -12.17 -12.34 -42.89
CA LEU A 36 -12.96 -11.91 -41.75
C LEU A 36 -13.26 -10.42 -41.83
N GLY A 37 -14.54 -10.07 -41.72
CA GLY A 37 -14.96 -8.67 -41.61
C GLY A 37 -14.37 -7.97 -40.39
N SER A 38 -14.14 -6.66 -40.46
CA SER A 38 -13.74 -5.87 -39.29
C SER A 38 -14.84 -5.91 -38.22
N CYS A 39 -14.43 -5.89 -36.92
CA CYS A 39 -15.38 -5.82 -35.82
C CYS A 39 -16.15 -4.48 -35.86
N ARG A 40 -17.46 -4.50 -35.51
CA ARG A 40 -18.26 -3.27 -35.39
C ARG A 40 -17.67 -2.38 -34.31
N ARG A 41 -17.68 -1.04 -34.52
CA ARG A 41 -17.09 -0.03 -33.62
C ARG A 41 -17.64 -0.10 -32.18
N ASP A 42 -18.86 -0.64 -32.01
CA ASP A 42 -19.51 -0.76 -30.69
C ASP A 42 -19.20 -2.06 -29.95
N ALA A 43 -18.47 -3.00 -30.57
CA ALA A 43 -18.02 -4.19 -29.88
C ALA A 43 -16.94 -3.82 -28.86
N ARG A 44 -17.34 -3.86 -27.58
CA ARG A 44 -16.57 -3.60 -26.34
C ARG A 44 -15.06 -3.46 -26.54
N ARG A 45 -14.48 -2.36 -26.04
CA ARG A 45 -13.11 -1.83 -26.03
C ARG A 45 -11.92 -2.82 -25.87
N ARG A 46 -12.08 -4.11 -26.11
CA ARG A 46 -10.99 -5.10 -26.08
C ARG A 46 -10.62 -5.47 -27.49
N ASN A 47 -9.36 -5.23 -27.83
CA ASN A 47 -8.79 -5.64 -29.11
C ASN A 47 -9.14 -7.09 -29.40
N CYS A 48 -9.75 -7.33 -30.54
CA CYS A 48 -9.96 -8.67 -31.09
C CYS A 48 -8.63 -9.26 -31.58
N ARG A 49 -7.82 -9.78 -30.67
CA ARG A 49 -6.52 -10.38 -30.99
C ARG A 49 -6.63 -11.49 -32.05
N GLY A 50 -7.79 -12.13 -32.16
CA GLY A 50 -8.01 -13.21 -33.12
C GLY A 50 -8.34 -12.77 -34.55
N ASN A 51 -8.65 -11.48 -34.79
CA ASN A 51 -9.01 -10.96 -36.14
C ASN A 51 -7.90 -10.01 -36.64
N PRO A 52 -7.16 -10.40 -37.68
CA PRO A 52 -6.10 -9.54 -38.25
C PRO A 52 -6.65 -8.23 -38.86
N ASN A 53 -7.93 -8.20 -39.27
CA ASN A 53 -8.56 -7.03 -39.89
C ASN A 53 -9.16 -6.07 -38.85
N CYS A 54 -9.10 -6.42 -37.54
CA CYS A 54 -9.65 -5.57 -36.48
C CYS A 54 -8.57 -4.66 -35.91
N LEU A 55 -8.67 -3.36 -36.13
CA LEU A 55 -7.76 -2.33 -35.68
C LEU A 55 -8.25 -1.61 -34.39
N VAL A 56 -9.41 -2.01 -33.84
CA VAL A 56 -10.00 -1.40 -32.64
C VAL A 56 -9.35 -1.95 -31.38
N GLY A 57 -9.07 -1.07 -30.40
CA GLY A 57 -8.53 -1.42 -29.09
C GLY A 57 -7.01 -1.69 -29.08
N LEU A 58 -6.29 -1.05 -30.00
CA LEU A 58 -4.82 -1.02 -30.04
C LEU A 58 -4.23 0.08 -29.14
N GLY A 59 -5.03 1.08 -28.75
CA GLY A 59 -4.62 2.31 -28.06
C GLY A 59 -5.09 3.59 -28.78
N GLU A 60 -5.71 3.44 -29.94
CA GLU A 60 -6.14 4.51 -30.83
C GLU A 60 -7.15 5.49 -30.23
N HIS A 61 -7.90 5.06 -29.20
CA HIS A 61 -8.96 5.87 -28.58
C HIS A 61 -8.44 7.15 -27.92
N VAL A 62 -7.19 7.17 -27.51
CA VAL A 62 -6.52 8.36 -26.95
C VAL A 62 -6.34 9.42 -28.01
N TRP A 63 -6.11 8.99 -29.25
CA TRP A 63 -5.71 9.85 -30.36
C TRP A 63 -6.85 10.21 -31.33
N LEU A 64 -7.93 9.44 -31.35
CA LEU A 64 -9.04 9.61 -32.31
C LEU A 64 -10.24 10.38 -31.74
N GLY A 65 -10.21 10.80 -30.47
CA GLY A 65 -11.24 11.60 -29.80
C GLY A 65 -11.02 13.11 -29.88
N GLU A 66 -11.81 13.86 -29.12
CA GLU A 66 -11.49 15.27 -28.83
C GLU A 66 -10.17 15.35 -28.05
N ILE A 67 -9.38 16.38 -28.32
CA ILE A 67 -8.10 16.58 -27.67
C ILE A 67 -8.36 17.02 -26.23
N ASP A 68 -8.04 16.17 -25.28
CA ASP A 68 -7.87 16.55 -23.87
C ASP A 68 -6.38 16.79 -23.61
N GLU A 69 -5.98 18.05 -23.55
CA GLU A 69 -4.58 18.44 -23.32
C GLU A 69 -4.02 17.87 -22.03
N ASN A 70 -4.86 17.65 -21.00
CA ASN A 70 -4.44 17.07 -19.72
C ASN A 70 -4.11 15.57 -19.84
N SER A 71 -4.54 14.88 -20.90
CA SER A 71 -4.18 13.47 -21.12
C SER A 71 -2.74 13.27 -21.63
N PHE A 72 -2.10 14.34 -22.12
CA PHE A 72 -0.74 14.27 -22.67
C PHE A 72 0.38 14.43 -21.65
N HIS A 73 0.05 14.77 -20.40
CA HIS A 73 1.04 14.92 -19.33
C HIS A 73 0.42 14.60 -17.97
N ASN A 74 1.28 14.22 -17.03
CA ASN A 74 0.94 14.04 -15.63
C ASN A 74 1.50 15.19 -14.76
N ILE A 75 1.77 16.34 -15.37
CA ILE A 75 2.34 17.51 -14.70
C ILE A 75 1.17 18.37 -14.23
N ASP A 76 1.04 18.53 -12.91
CA ASP A 76 0.07 19.44 -12.32
C ASP A 76 0.36 20.87 -12.75
N ASP A 77 -0.68 21.72 -12.76
CA ASP A 77 -0.49 23.12 -13.08
C ASP A 77 0.35 23.81 -11.99
N PRO A 78 1.58 24.24 -12.28
CA PRO A 78 2.44 24.86 -11.27
C PRO A 78 1.82 26.13 -10.69
N ASN A 79 0.85 26.77 -11.36
CA ASN A 79 0.10 27.89 -10.82
C ASN A 79 -0.84 27.47 -9.67
N SER A 80 -1.22 26.20 -9.56
CA SER A 80 -2.02 25.70 -8.44
C SER A 80 -1.27 25.77 -7.11
N GLU A 81 0.07 25.77 -7.15
CA GLU A 81 0.93 25.93 -5.98
C GLU A 81 1.24 27.37 -5.63
N ARG A 82 0.80 28.33 -6.43
CA ARG A 82 0.97 29.74 -6.14
C ARG A 82 0.02 30.21 -5.05
N ARG A 83 0.56 31.04 -4.16
CA ARG A 83 -0.23 31.73 -3.14
C ARG A 83 -1.25 32.67 -3.78
N CYS A 84 -2.51 32.53 -3.42
CA CYS A 84 -3.53 33.49 -3.81
C CYS A 84 -3.32 34.84 -3.08
N LYS A 85 -3.71 35.95 -3.72
CA LYS A 85 -3.63 37.25 -3.12
C LYS A 85 -4.44 37.30 -1.81
N ASN A 86 -3.84 37.85 -0.74
CA ASN A 86 -4.48 38.00 0.57
C ASN A 86 -4.87 36.68 1.28
N THR A 87 -4.17 35.57 0.98
CA THR A 87 -4.29 34.30 1.71
C THR A 87 -3.05 34.06 2.55
N PHE A 88 -3.19 33.20 3.56
CA PHE A 88 -2.05 32.70 4.32
C PHE A 88 -1.38 31.53 3.59
N VAL A 89 -0.22 31.11 4.10
CA VAL A 89 0.57 29.99 3.54
C VAL A 89 0.37 28.76 4.41
N GLY A 90 0.11 27.61 3.78
CA GLY A 90 -0.02 26.31 4.44
C GLY A 90 1.32 25.68 4.80
N LEU A 91 1.25 24.54 5.50
CA LEU A 91 2.41 23.74 5.88
C LEU A 91 2.22 22.32 5.42
N THR A 92 3.22 21.74 4.76
CA THR A 92 3.19 20.33 4.33
C THR A 92 3.15 19.41 5.55
N ASN A 93 2.29 18.38 5.49
CA ASN A 93 2.26 17.34 6.51
C ASN A 93 3.29 16.27 6.16
N LEU A 94 4.30 16.11 7.01
CA LEU A 94 5.41 15.16 6.80
C LEU A 94 5.09 13.73 7.28
N GLY A 95 3.81 13.38 7.36
CA GLY A 95 3.30 12.09 7.83
C GLY A 95 2.38 12.26 9.03
N ALA A 96 2.90 12.44 10.22
CA ALA A 96 2.11 12.62 11.45
C ALA A 96 2.38 13.96 12.14
N THR A 97 2.73 15.03 11.40
CA THR A 97 3.15 16.37 11.93
C THR A 97 2.05 17.42 11.99
N CYS A 98 0.78 17.06 11.78
CA CYS A 98 -0.34 18.00 11.82
C CYS A 98 -0.45 18.75 13.16
N TYR A 99 -0.03 18.14 14.28
CA TYR A 99 0.00 18.78 15.59
C TYR A 99 1.04 19.92 15.66
N VAL A 100 2.19 19.76 15.00
CA VAL A 100 3.20 20.81 14.88
C VAL A 100 2.68 21.92 14.00
N ASN A 101 2.15 21.59 12.82
CA ASN A 101 1.64 22.54 11.84
C ASN A 101 0.55 23.45 12.43
N THR A 102 -0.41 22.88 13.17
CA THR A 102 -1.48 23.65 13.79
C THR A 102 -0.95 24.63 14.85
N LEU A 103 -0.01 24.21 15.69
CA LEU A 103 0.58 25.09 16.71
C LEU A 103 1.47 26.17 16.08
N LEU A 104 2.26 25.84 15.06
CA LEU A 104 3.06 26.83 14.33
C LEU A 104 2.18 27.92 13.72
N GLN A 105 1.04 27.58 13.14
CA GLN A 105 0.09 28.55 12.60
C GLN A 105 -0.49 29.46 13.70
N VAL A 106 -0.85 28.91 14.85
CA VAL A 106 -1.35 29.68 15.99
C VAL A 106 -0.28 30.64 16.51
N TRP A 107 0.97 30.21 16.68
CA TRP A 107 2.07 31.04 17.16
C TRP A 107 2.49 32.09 16.12
N PHE A 108 2.45 31.75 14.82
CA PHE A 108 2.72 32.69 13.75
C PHE A 108 1.74 33.90 13.77
N HIS A 109 0.48 33.67 14.16
CA HIS A 109 -0.52 34.75 14.27
C HIS A 109 -0.41 35.56 15.55
N ASN A 110 0.47 35.19 16.51
CA ASN A 110 0.85 36.04 17.61
C ASN A 110 1.92 37.02 17.14
N LEU A 111 1.50 38.27 16.82
CA LEU A 111 2.37 39.28 16.20
C LEU A 111 3.55 39.67 17.10
N GLU A 112 3.31 39.79 18.42
CA GLU A 112 4.33 40.11 19.40
C GLU A 112 5.40 39.03 19.51
N LEU A 113 4.98 37.78 19.56
CA LEU A 113 5.91 36.64 19.56
C LEU A 113 6.73 36.58 18.26
N ARG A 114 6.09 36.78 17.12
CA ARG A 114 6.74 36.78 15.81
C ARG A 114 7.77 37.89 15.68
N GLN A 115 7.42 39.11 16.14
CA GLN A 115 8.34 40.24 16.14
C GLN A 115 9.56 39.95 17.03
N ALA A 116 9.33 39.45 18.25
CA ALA A 116 10.43 39.10 19.16
C ALA A 116 11.34 38.02 18.59
N LEU A 117 10.77 37.01 17.94
CA LEU A 117 11.56 35.97 17.26
C LEU A 117 12.45 36.57 16.17
N TYR A 118 11.97 37.52 15.37
CA TYR A 118 12.79 38.15 14.34
C TYR A 118 13.92 38.99 14.89
N LEU A 119 13.81 39.47 16.13
CA LEU A 119 14.86 40.22 16.84
C LEU A 119 15.86 39.32 17.58
N CYS A 120 15.64 38.01 17.60
CA CYS A 120 16.52 37.04 18.23
C CYS A 120 17.79 36.86 17.40
N HIS A 121 18.96 36.97 18.05
CA HIS A 121 20.25 36.73 17.42
C HIS A 121 20.88 35.47 18.03
N SER A 122 21.22 34.48 17.18
CA SER A 122 22.03 33.35 17.61
C SER A 122 23.49 33.80 17.76
N PRO A 123 24.18 33.48 18.88
CA PRO A 123 25.61 33.75 19.01
C PRO A 123 26.36 32.89 18.02
N ARG A 124 26.71 33.42 16.88
CA ARG A 124 27.61 32.75 15.94
C ARG A 124 29.00 32.70 16.59
N LYS A 125 29.64 31.55 16.53
CA LYS A 125 31.05 31.45 16.84
C LYS A 125 31.78 32.34 15.81
N GLU A 126 32.28 33.48 16.25
CA GLU A 126 33.24 34.26 15.46
C GLU A 126 34.39 33.31 15.10
N VAL A 127 34.44 32.91 13.83
CA VAL A 127 35.63 32.27 13.31
C VAL A 127 36.72 33.38 13.34
N VAL A 128 37.62 33.23 14.29
CA VAL A 128 38.79 34.14 14.46
C VAL A 128 39.77 33.80 13.30
N THR A 129 39.35 34.09 12.08
CA THR A 129 40.21 34.23 10.92
C THR A 129 39.94 35.62 10.39
N GLY A 130 40.91 36.49 10.48
CA GLY A 130 40.84 37.93 10.11
C GLY A 130 40.65 38.15 8.61
N GLU A 131 39.84 37.37 7.96
CA GLU A 131 39.37 37.56 6.60
C GLU A 131 37.99 38.27 6.66
N VAL A 132 37.95 39.41 6.01
CA VAL A 132 36.71 40.15 5.75
C VAL A 132 35.74 39.20 5.10
N ILE A 133 34.72 38.73 5.84
CA ILE A 133 33.66 37.91 5.29
C ILE A 133 32.95 38.79 4.27
N GLU A 134 33.11 38.48 3.01
CA GLU A 134 32.31 39.08 1.94
C GLU A 134 30.82 38.95 2.33
N ASP A 135 30.07 40.04 2.18
CA ASP A 135 28.66 40.22 2.57
C ASP A 135 27.68 39.21 1.84
N ASP A 136 28.24 38.28 1.04
CA ASP A 136 27.56 37.29 0.23
C ASP A 136 27.62 35.83 0.76
N ALA A 137 28.18 35.60 1.96
CA ALA A 137 28.12 34.26 2.53
C ALA A 137 26.66 33.84 2.76
N GLU A 138 26.23 32.78 2.14
CA GLU A 138 24.86 32.26 2.24
C GLU A 138 24.49 31.99 3.69
N PHE A 139 23.49 32.72 4.19
CA PHE A 139 22.96 32.50 5.54
C PHE A 139 22.15 31.21 5.50
N GLU A 140 22.60 30.16 6.24
CA GLU A 140 21.86 28.96 6.48
C GLU A 140 21.49 28.85 7.96
N PRO A 141 20.21 28.51 8.30
CA PRO A 141 19.79 28.28 9.66
C PRO A 141 20.57 27.13 10.32
N GLN A 142 21.13 27.35 11.51
CA GLN A 142 21.89 26.37 12.27
C GLN A 142 21.19 25.97 13.57
N SER A 143 20.47 26.92 14.19
CA SER A 143 19.76 26.71 15.44
C SER A 143 18.24 26.53 15.21
N ILE A 144 17.57 25.92 16.19
CA ILE A 144 16.10 25.75 16.16
C ILE A 144 15.39 27.10 15.99
N CYS A 145 15.90 28.17 16.67
CA CYS A 145 15.35 29.50 16.52
C CYS A 145 15.52 30.06 15.11
N GLU A 146 16.67 29.87 14.48
CA GLU A 146 16.91 30.35 13.11
C GLU A 146 16.03 29.59 12.09
N HIS A 147 15.85 28.27 12.27
CA HIS A 147 14.90 27.50 11.48
C HIS A 147 13.46 28.01 11.67
N LEU A 148 13.06 28.35 12.90
CA LEU A 148 11.74 28.91 13.18
C LEU A 148 11.57 30.31 12.57
N GLN A 149 12.60 31.16 12.69
CA GLN A 149 12.60 32.49 12.06
C GLN A 149 12.41 32.40 10.54
N TYR A 150 13.18 31.51 9.90
CA TYR A 150 13.08 31.30 8.45
C TYR A 150 11.71 30.74 8.05
N LEU A 151 11.19 29.76 8.80
CA LEU A 151 9.87 29.21 8.58
C LEU A 151 8.77 30.28 8.67
N PHE A 152 8.84 31.15 9.70
CA PHE A 152 7.90 32.25 9.85
C PHE A 152 8.07 33.34 8.76
N ALA A 153 9.28 33.56 8.29
CA ALA A 153 9.55 34.46 7.17
C ALA A 153 8.92 33.94 5.87
N LEU A 154 9.00 32.63 5.62
CA LEU A 154 8.32 31.98 4.50
C LEU A 154 6.80 32.05 4.64
N LEU A 155 6.23 31.75 5.82
CA LEU A 155 4.78 31.90 6.07
C LEU A 155 4.30 33.34 5.82
N GLN A 156 5.14 34.34 6.11
CA GLN A 156 4.82 35.75 5.89
C GLN A 156 4.88 36.16 4.43
N SER A 157 5.94 35.77 3.68
CA SER A 157 6.30 36.40 2.41
C SER A 157 6.60 35.47 1.25
N SER A 158 6.35 34.16 1.42
CA SER A 158 6.51 33.18 0.32
C SER A 158 5.43 33.37 -0.75
N ASN A 159 5.83 33.12 -2.01
CA ASN A 159 4.93 33.05 -3.17
C ASN A 159 4.23 31.68 -3.28
N ARG A 160 4.63 30.69 -2.49
CA ARG A 160 4.06 29.36 -2.46
C ARG A 160 2.74 29.33 -1.67
N ARG A 161 1.82 28.50 -2.10
CA ARG A 161 0.56 28.23 -1.39
C ARG A 161 0.81 27.52 -0.05
N TYR A 162 1.79 26.64 -0.01
CA TYR A 162 2.25 25.92 1.18
C TYR A 162 3.78 25.77 1.13
N ILE A 163 4.38 25.55 2.28
CA ILE A 163 5.82 25.38 2.45
C ILE A 163 6.13 24.12 3.23
N ASP A 164 7.31 23.56 2.99
CA ASP A 164 7.82 22.37 3.66
C ASP A 164 8.51 22.74 5.00
N PRO A 165 7.97 22.30 6.17
CA PRO A 165 8.56 22.53 7.46
C PRO A 165 9.71 21.59 7.82
N SER A 166 10.17 20.71 6.90
CA SER A 166 11.11 19.62 7.19
C SER A 166 12.43 20.08 7.81
N GLY A 167 12.95 21.24 7.42
CA GLY A 167 14.15 21.82 8.03
C GLY A 167 13.99 22.08 9.52
N PHE A 168 12.87 22.66 9.93
CA PHE A 168 12.54 22.90 11.33
C PHE A 168 12.25 21.61 12.10
N VAL A 169 11.48 20.69 11.53
CA VAL A 169 11.14 19.39 12.13
C VAL A 169 12.39 18.56 12.39
N LYS A 170 13.35 18.55 11.44
CA LYS A 170 14.65 17.89 11.58
C LYS A 170 15.51 18.54 12.66
N ALA A 171 15.54 19.89 12.73
CA ALA A 171 16.29 20.60 13.75
C ALA A 171 15.78 20.30 15.17
N LEU A 172 14.47 20.02 15.33
CA LEU A 172 13.86 19.56 16.57
C LEU A 172 14.09 18.05 16.86
N GLY A 173 14.52 17.27 15.87
CA GLY A 173 14.68 15.81 16.01
C GLY A 173 13.36 15.04 16.18
N LEU A 174 12.25 15.56 15.62
CA LEU A 174 10.94 14.94 15.76
C LEU A 174 10.79 13.72 14.83
N ASP A 175 10.18 12.66 15.36
CA ASP A 175 9.75 11.51 14.57
C ASP A 175 8.47 11.85 13.81
N THR A 176 8.55 11.83 12.48
CA THR A 176 7.41 12.12 11.59
C THR A 176 6.48 10.93 11.39
N GLY A 177 6.87 9.73 11.81
CA GLY A 177 6.08 8.50 11.70
C GLY A 177 5.03 8.34 12.80
N GLN A 178 5.16 9.06 13.92
CA GLN A 178 4.26 8.93 15.07
C GLN A 178 3.59 10.25 15.43
N GLN A 179 2.27 10.22 15.56
CA GLN A 179 1.52 11.37 16.03
C GLN A 179 1.73 11.54 17.52
N GLN A 180 2.15 12.76 17.93
CA GLN A 180 2.29 13.15 19.33
C GLN A 180 1.08 13.97 19.80
N ASP A 181 0.97 14.13 21.13
CA ASP A 181 -0.03 15.00 21.73
C ASP A 181 0.37 16.47 21.50
N ALA A 182 -0.54 17.26 20.92
CA ALA A 182 -0.26 18.68 20.64
C ALA A 182 0.04 19.50 21.92
N GLN A 183 -0.58 19.15 23.05
CA GLN A 183 -0.33 19.83 24.33
C GLN A 183 1.08 19.50 24.84
N GLU A 184 1.47 18.23 24.81
CA GLU A 184 2.80 17.80 25.27
C GLU A 184 3.88 18.47 24.43
N PHE A 185 3.72 18.48 23.11
CA PHE A 185 4.63 19.21 22.22
C PHE A 185 4.65 20.71 22.54
N SER A 186 3.48 21.36 22.72
CA SER A 186 3.39 22.77 23.06
C SER A 186 4.16 23.12 24.33
N LYS A 187 4.01 22.35 25.40
CA LYS A 187 4.72 22.56 26.67
C LYS A 187 6.24 22.45 26.50
N LEU A 188 6.70 21.38 25.88
CA LEU A 188 8.13 21.13 25.67
C LEU A 188 8.75 22.23 24.79
N PHE A 189 8.06 22.58 23.72
CA PHE A 189 8.57 23.57 22.77
C PHE A 189 8.57 25.00 23.36
N MET A 190 7.52 25.39 24.09
CA MET A 190 7.47 26.70 24.75
C MET A 190 8.55 26.80 25.84
N SER A 191 8.84 25.70 26.58
CA SER A 191 9.94 25.71 27.54
C SER A 191 11.30 25.83 26.85
N LEU A 192 11.51 25.15 25.72
CA LEU A 192 12.72 25.26 24.91
C LEU A 192 12.91 26.70 24.37
N LEU A 193 11.84 27.32 23.88
CA LEU A 193 11.88 28.70 23.43
C LEU A 193 12.18 29.67 24.57
N GLU A 194 11.56 29.51 25.75
CA GLU A 194 11.82 30.36 26.91
C GLU A 194 13.28 30.26 27.34
N ASP A 195 13.84 29.04 27.44
CA ASP A 195 15.27 28.87 27.78
C ASP A 195 16.21 29.51 26.75
N THR A 196 15.87 29.38 25.46
CA THR A 196 16.68 29.96 24.37
C THR A 196 16.58 31.51 24.33
N LEU A 197 15.37 32.05 24.45
CA LEU A 197 15.13 33.49 24.38
C LEU A 197 15.59 34.22 25.65
N SER A 198 15.55 33.58 26.82
CA SER A 198 16.04 34.15 28.09
C SER A 198 17.54 34.48 28.07
N LYS A 199 18.32 33.87 27.19
CA LYS A 199 19.75 34.13 27.00
C LYS A 199 20.05 35.32 26.09
N GLN A 200 19.03 35.94 25.51
CA GLN A 200 19.19 37.11 24.64
C GLN A 200 19.46 38.40 25.45
N ASN A 201 20.20 39.31 24.86
CA ASN A 201 20.52 40.59 25.52
C ASN A 201 19.37 41.62 25.43
N ASN A 202 18.43 41.44 24.48
CA ASN A 202 17.30 42.32 24.29
C ASN A 202 16.17 41.96 25.28
N PRO A 203 15.77 42.87 26.22
CA PRO A 203 14.73 42.57 27.21
C PRO A 203 13.36 42.32 26.60
N ASP A 204 13.03 42.87 25.43
CA ASP A 204 11.78 42.60 24.71
C ASP A 204 11.72 41.19 24.16
N VAL A 205 12.88 40.60 23.85
CA VAL A 205 13.01 39.20 23.40
C VAL A 205 13.12 38.25 24.59
N GLN A 206 13.94 38.62 25.58
CA GLN A 206 14.27 37.78 26.73
C GLN A 206 13.04 37.31 27.50
N ASN A 207 12.04 38.15 27.67
CA ASN A 207 10.88 37.86 28.51
C ASN A 207 9.58 37.62 27.72
N ILE A 208 9.65 37.55 26.38
CA ILE A 208 8.46 37.50 25.53
C ILE A 208 7.52 36.29 25.84
N ILE A 209 8.08 35.10 26.09
CA ILE A 209 7.29 33.94 26.42
C ILE A 209 6.51 34.15 27.73
N GLN A 210 7.18 34.69 28.76
CA GLN A 210 6.51 34.96 30.03
C GLN A 210 5.46 36.08 29.88
N GLN A 211 5.77 37.18 29.14
CA GLN A 211 4.85 38.29 28.93
C GLN A 211 3.60 37.85 28.15
N GLN A 212 3.76 36.97 27.16
CA GLN A 212 2.65 36.56 26.32
C GLN A 212 1.82 35.42 26.94
N PHE A 213 2.46 34.43 27.54
CA PHE A 213 1.80 33.17 27.89
C PHE A 213 1.82 32.80 29.38
N CYS A 214 2.64 33.48 30.23
CA CYS A 214 2.77 33.09 31.62
C CYS A 214 1.76 33.81 32.51
N GLY A 215 0.92 33.03 33.18
CA GLY A 215 0.10 33.48 34.30
C GLY A 215 0.61 32.93 35.63
N GLN A 216 0.01 33.40 36.71
CA GLN A 216 0.33 32.97 38.07
C GLN A 216 -0.94 32.65 38.84
N TYR A 217 -0.90 31.55 39.58
CA TYR A 217 -1.90 31.21 40.61
C TYR A 217 -1.22 30.79 41.90
N ALA A 218 -1.97 30.82 42.98
CA ALA A 218 -1.52 30.29 44.27
C ALA A 218 -2.40 29.11 44.70
N TYR A 219 -1.79 28.01 45.10
CA TYR A 219 -2.45 27.05 45.96
C TYR A 219 -2.53 27.61 47.37
N VAL A 220 -3.72 27.91 47.85
CA VAL A 220 -3.97 28.41 49.19
C VAL A 220 -4.58 27.30 50.01
N THR A 221 -3.82 26.81 51.01
CA THR A 221 -4.28 25.84 51.97
C THR A 221 -4.58 26.55 53.29
N VAL A 222 -5.83 26.44 53.74
CA VAL A 222 -6.29 27.05 55.00
C VAL A 222 -6.51 25.94 56.01
N CYS A 223 -5.78 25.98 57.12
CA CYS A 223 -6.04 25.08 58.23
C CYS A 223 -7.41 25.43 58.88
N ASN A 224 -8.30 24.42 58.96
CA ASN A 224 -9.65 24.65 59.52
C ASN A 224 -9.63 24.89 61.05
N GLN A 225 -8.55 24.47 61.73
CA GLN A 225 -8.38 24.68 63.19
C GLN A 225 -7.85 26.10 63.52
N CYS A 226 -6.67 26.47 63.06
CA CYS A 226 -6.05 27.74 63.41
C CYS A 226 -6.26 28.86 62.39
N ARG A 227 -6.91 28.59 61.27
CA ARG A 227 -7.17 29.50 60.11
C ARG A 227 -5.93 30.05 59.45
N ARG A 228 -4.74 29.50 59.71
CA ARG A 228 -3.50 29.90 59.01
C ARG A 228 -3.60 29.53 57.56
N GLU A 229 -3.22 30.45 56.70
CA GLU A 229 -3.09 30.28 55.26
C GLU A 229 -1.65 29.96 54.85
N SER A 230 -1.44 28.85 54.15
CA SER A 230 -0.22 28.54 53.45
C SER A 230 -0.43 28.81 51.96
N LYS A 231 0.48 29.54 51.35
CA LYS A 231 0.39 29.91 49.91
C LYS A 231 1.61 29.39 49.15
N LEU A 232 1.35 28.53 48.16
CA LEU A 232 2.36 28.08 47.22
C LEU A 232 2.09 28.73 45.87
N LEU A 233 3.00 29.64 45.45
CA LEU A 233 2.94 30.33 44.16
C LEU A 233 3.37 29.36 43.04
N SER A 234 2.62 29.33 41.96
CA SER A 234 2.93 28.56 40.77
C SER A 234 2.70 29.37 39.52
N ARG A 235 3.56 29.15 38.51
CA ARG A 235 3.41 29.72 37.18
C ARG A 235 2.67 28.73 36.30
N PHE A 236 1.94 29.21 35.30
CA PHE A 236 1.29 28.37 34.29
C PHE A 236 1.38 29.03 32.91
N TYR A 237 1.44 28.24 31.87
CA TYR A 237 1.43 28.66 30.46
C TYR A 237 0.14 28.27 29.76
N GLU A 238 -0.63 27.38 30.40
CA GLU A 238 -1.95 26.93 30.01
C GLU A 238 -2.74 26.47 31.27
N LEU A 239 -4.06 26.57 31.21
CA LEU A 239 -4.95 25.95 32.21
C LEU A 239 -5.56 24.68 31.68
N GLU A 240 -5.35 23.57 32.38
CA GLU A 240 -5.90 22.26 32.05
C GLU A 240 -7.28 22.10 32.68
N LEU A 241 -8.31 22.11 31.85
CA LEU A 241 -9.70 22.09 32.28
C LEU A 241 -10.33 20.71 32.09
N ASN A 242 -10.81 20.14 33.17
CA ASN A 242 -11.59 18.90 33.13
C ASN A 242 -12.97 19.19 32.51
N ILE A 243 -13.29 18.49 31.42
CA ILE A 243 -14.57 18.63 30.72
C ILE A 243 -15.57 17.51 31.04
N GLN A 244 -15.17 16.51 31.83
CA GLN A 244 -16.00 15.35 32.09
C GLN A 244 -17.20 15.76 32.97
N GLY A 245 -18.41 15.58 32.45
CA GLY A 245 -19.66 15.94 33.14
C GLY A 245 -20.10 17.40 32.96
N HIS A 246 -19.28 18.26 32.34
CA HIS A 246 -19.59 19.67 32.10
C HIS A 246 -20.08 19.91 30.67
N LYS A 247 -20.86 21.01 30.51
CA LYS A 247 -21.40 21.42 29.21
C LYS A 247 -20.90 22.78 28.76
N GLN A 248 -20.45 23.62 29.67
CA GLN A 248 -19.97 24.97 29.41
C GLN A 248 -18.53 25.12 29.89
N LEU A 249 -17.76 25.99 29.21
CA LEU A 249 -16.39 26.33 29.59
C LEU A 249 -16.30 26.91 30.99
N THR A 250 -17.28 27.76 31.37
CA THR A 250 -17.38 28.38 32.72
C THR A 250 -17.49 27.31 33.80
N ASP A 251 -18.30 26.25 33.57
CA ASP A 251 -18.44 25.15 34.54
C ASP A 251 -17.09 24.44 34.77
N CYS A 252 -16.28 24.32 33.70
CA CYS A 252 -14.95 23.72 33.79
C CYS A 252 -13.96 24.60 34.55
N ILE A 253 -14.07 25.91 34.41
CA ILE A 253 -13.27 26.90 35.17
C ILE A 253 -13.68 26.87 36.64
N ASP A 254 -14.97 26.87 36.92
CA ASP A 254 -15.50 26.81 38.31
C ASP A 254 -15.05 25.52 39.02
N GLU A 255 -15.07 24.37 38.33
CA GLU A 255 -14.55 23.11 38.86
C GLU A 255 -13.05 23.16 39.12
N PHE A 256 -12.25 23.78 38.18
CA PHE A 256 -10.80 23.95 38.36
C PHE A 256 -10.46 24.81 39.61
N LEU A 257 -11.28 25.80 39.92
CA LEU A 257 -11.09 26.73 41.06
C LEU A 257 -11.82 26.29 42.35
N LYS A 258 -12.52 25.19 42.28
CA LYS A 258 -13.33 24.63 43.38
C LYS A 258 -12.47 24.34 44.62
N GLU A 259 -13.02 24.59 45.76
CA GLU A 259 -12.37 24.27 47.04
C GLU A 259 -12.35 22.75 47.28
N GLU A 260 -11.19 22.26 47.61
CA GLU A 260 -10.97 20.86 47.98
C GLU A 260 -10.84 20.74 49.49
N LYS A 261 -11.55 19.80 50.11
CA LYS A 261 -11.44 19.49 51.53
C LYS A 261 -10.39 18.41 51.73
N LEU A 262 -9.42 18.69 52.59
CA LEU A 262 -8.38 17.76 53.01
C LEU A 262 -8.79 17.18 54.36
N GLU A 263 -9.44 16.00 54.36
CA GLU A 263 -10.03 15.34 55.55
C GLU A 263 -9.63 13.85 55.60
N GLY A 264 -9.82 13.17 56.70
CA GLY A 264 -9.56 11.74 56.89
C GLY A 264 -8.06 11.41 56.80
N ASP A 265 -7.68 10.53 55.86
CA ASP A 265 -6.26 10.15 55.64
C ASP A 265 -5.47 11.20 54.90
N ASN A 266 -6.14 12.14 54.22
CA ASN A 266 -5.55 13.20 53.40
C ASN A 266 -5.42 14.54 54.16
N ARG A 267 -5.37 14.50 55.54
CA ARG A 267 -5.22 15.71 56.33
C ARG A 267 -3.91 16.43 56.09
N TYR A 268 -3.96 17.76 56.12
CA TYR A 268 -2.81 18.67 55.97
C TYR A 268 -2.03 18.75 57.27
N PHE A 269 -0.69 18.62 57.21
CA PHE A 269 0.17 18.92 58.37
C PHE A 269 0.31 20.45 58.52
N CYS A 270 -0.20 20.98 59.61
CA CYS A 270 -0.16 22.40 59.88
C CYS A 270 1.02 22.73 60.79
N ASP A 271 1.96 23.56 60.32
CA ASP A 271 3.13 23.94 61.11
C ASP A 271 2.79 24.77 62.37
N GLU A 272 1.63 25.43 62.42
CA GLU A 272 1.20 26.16 63.60
C GLU A 272 0.59 25.22 64.63
N CYS A 273 -0.24 24.27 64.22
CA CYS A 273 -0.86 23.31 65.08
C CYS A 273 0.07 22.14 65.46
N GLN A 274 1.22 22.00 64.78
CA GLN A 274 2.18 20.90 64.90
C GLN A 274 1.56 19.51 64.75
N ASP A 275 0.46 19.40 64.00
CA ASP A 275 -0.30 18.16 63.83
C ASP A 275 -1.07 18.19 62.49
N LYS A 276 -1.54 16.97 62.06
CA LYS A 276 -2.40 16.79 60.93
C LYS A 276 -3.82 17.29 61.20
N GLN A 277 -4.18 18.38 60.53
CA GLN A 277 -5.49 19.01 60.66
C GLN A 277 -6.33 18.93 59.39
N ASN A 278 -7.63 19.00 59.53
CA ASN A 278 -8.52 19.21 58.42
C ASN A 278 -8.22 20.60 57.81
N ALA A 279 -8.12 20.66 56.48
CA ALA A 279 -7.82 21.89 55.80
C ALA A 279 -8.69 22.04 54.55
N THR A 280 -8.78 23.24 54.05
CA THR A 280 -9.40 23.56 52.78
C THR A 280 -8.35 24.11 51.81
N ARG A 281 -8.20 23.48 50.66
CA ARG A 281 -7.28 23.90 49.63
C ARG A 281 -8.05 24.50 48.47
N LYS A 282 -7.59 25.62 47.93
CA LYS A 282 -8.13 26.26 46.73
C LYS A 282 -7.07 26.86 45.84
N ILE A 283 -7.37 27.01 44.57
CA ILE A 283 -6.57 27.74 43.63
C ILE A 283 -7.10 29.17 43.58
N LYS A 284 -6.18 30.17 43.73
CA LYS A 284 -6.48 31.59 43.50
C LYS A 284 -5.70 32.06 42.31
N LEU A 285 -6.36 32.59 41.28
CA LEU A 285 -5.73 33.22 40.14
C LEU A 285 -5.20 34.61 40.56
N LEU A 286 -3.88 34.81 40.38
CA LEU A 286 -3.21 36.07 40.77
C LEU A 286 -2.98 36.98 39.58
N SER A 287 -2.53 36.41 38.46
CA SER A 287 -2.35 37.13 37.21
C SER A 287 -2.64 36.22 36.02
N LEU A 288 -3.20 36.79 34.99
CA LEU A 288 -3.50 36.10 33.74
C LEU A 288 -2.63 36.66 32.60
N PRO A 289 -2.17 35.81 31.66
CA PRO A 289 -1.29 36.21 30.56
C PRO A 289 -2.04 37.04 29.50
N ARG A 290 -1.32 37.59 28.53
CA ARG A 290 -1.93 38.27 27.36
C ARG A 290 -2.63 37.25 26.45
N THR A 291 -1.99 36.11 26.22
CA THR A 291 -2.55 34.99 25.47
C THR A 291 -2.81 33.84 26.45
N LEU A 292 -4.07 33.52 26.68
CA LEU A 292 -4.50 32.50 27.60
C LEU A 292 -4.85 31.23 26.83
N ASN A 293 -4.08 30.16 27.05
CA ASN A 293 -4.33 28.83 26.52
C ASN A 293 -5.18 28.02 27.50
N LEU A 294 -6.33 27.55 27.06
CA LEU A 294 -7.23 26.68 27.82
C LEU A 294 -7.25 25.29 27.17
N GLN A 295 -6.59 24.34 27.81
CA GLN A 295 -6.55 22.95 27.39
C GLN A 295 -7.79 22.22 27.87
N LEU A 296 -8.58 21.67 26.95
CA LEU A 296 -9.72 20.83 27.27
C LEU A 296 -9.24 19.37 27.41
N LEU A 297 -9.27 18.81 28.63
CA LEU A 297 -8.79 17.46 28.91
C LEU A 297 -9.71 16.40 28.27
N ARG A 298 -9.57 16.21 26.98
CA ARG A 298 -10.34 15.19 26.21
C ARG A 298 -9.75 13.81 26.28
N PHE A 299 -8.45 13.68 26.44
CA PHE A 299 -7.77 12.39 26.53
C PHE A 299 -7.65 11.99 28.01
N VAL A 300 -8.54 11.10 28.44
CA VAL A 300 -8.58 10.60 29.80
C VAL A 300 -8.16 9.13 29.84
N PHE A 301 -7.54 8.73 30.95
CA PHE A 301 -7.19 7.33 31.17
C PHE A 301 -8.42 6.58 31.71
N ASP A 302 -8.87 5.58 30.98
CA ASP A 302 -9.93 4.70 31.41
C ASP A 302 -9.36 3.58 32.31
N ARG A 303 -9.66 3.63 33.57
CA ARG A 303 -9.16 2.66 34.57
C ARG A 303 -9.66 1.23 34.34
N GLN A 304 -10.79 1.06 33.65
CA GLN A 304 -11.36 -0.27 33.38
C GLN A 304 -10.66 -0.97 32.23
N THR A 305 -10.31 -0.21 31.18
CA THR A 305 -9.69 -0.75 29.96
C THR A 305 -8.18 -0.64 29.95
N GLY A 306 -7.58 0.18 30.83
CA GLY A 306 -6.14 0.44 30.87
C GLY A 306 -5.64 1.33 29.72
N HIS A 307 -6.53 1.94 28.94
CA HIS A 307 -6.19 2.72 27.74
C HIS A 307 -6.64 4.17 27.84
N LYS A 308 -5.96 5.05 27.08
CA LYS A 308 -6.43 6.44 26.88
C LYS A 308 -7.71 6.42 26.04
N LYS A 309 -8.72 7.17 26.47
CA LYS A 309 -10.02 7.33 25.82
C LYS A 309 -10.26 8.80 25.49
N LYS A 310 -10.80 9.10 24.30
CA LYS A 310 -11.22 10.45 23.94
C LYS A 310 -12.65 10.72 24.43
N LEU A 311 -12.86 11.86 25.10
CA LEU A 311 -14.17 12.37 25.47
C LEU A 311 -14.77 13.15 24.29
N ASN A 312 -15.86 12.62 23.74
CA ASN A 312 -16.58 13.23 22.60
C ASN A 312 -17.79 14.08 23.03
N SER A 313 -17.83 14.52 24.31
CA SER A 313 -18.87 15.41 24.80
C SER A 313 -18.75 16.81 24.20
N TYR A 314 -19.91 17.45 23.92
CA TYR A 314 -19.95 18.84 23.49
C TYR A 314 -19.64 19.78 24.65
N ILE A 315 -18.74 20.73 24.40
CA ILE A 315 -18.45 21.85 25.30
C ILE A 315 -18.79 23.14 24.56
N SER A 316 -19.58 24.01 25.18
CA SER A 316 -19.84 25.35 24.70
C SER A 316 -18.84 26.35 25.31
N PHE A 317 -18.40 27.29 24.49
CA PHE A 317 -17.47 28.33 24.89
C PHE A 317 -17.80 29.67 24.19
N PRO A 318 -17.67 30.81 24.88
CA PRO A 318 -18.03 32.12 24.35
C PRO A 318 -16.93 32.71 23.44
N GLU A 319 -17.30 33.62 22.53
CA GLU A 319 -16.34 34.45 21.80
C GLU A 319 -15.63 35.44 22.70
N VAL A 320 -16.33 35.98 23.72
CA VAL A 320 -15.80 36.87 24.71
C VAL A 320 -15.93 36.25 26.10
N LEU A 321 -14.80 36.07 26.74
CA LEU A 321 -14.69 35.44 28.06
C LEU A 321 -14.27 36.49 29.09
N ASP A 322 -15.14 36.73 30.06
CA ASP A 322 -14.84 37.64 31.20
C ASP A 322 -14.34 36.81 32.38
N LEU A 323 -13.07 37.01 32.76
CA LEU A 323 -12.41 36.37 33.88
C LEU A 323 -12.19 37.31 35.08
N THR A 324 -12.76 38.50 35.08
CA THR A 324 -12.60 39.48 36.13
C THR A 324 -13.05 38.96 37.51
N THR A 325 -14.13 38.20 37.53
CA THR A 325 -14.68 37.61 38.77
C THR A 325 -13.83 36.52 39.42
N TYR A 326 -12.95 35.91 38.64
CA TYR A 326 -12.09 34.83 39.10
C TYR A 326 -10.75 35.30 39.65
N LEU A 327 -10.41 36.58 39.46
CA LEU A 327 -9.18 37.18 39.99
C LEU A 327 -9.34 37.62 41.41
N ASP A 328 -8.28 37.54 42.21
CA ASP A 328 -8.22 38.03 43.61
C ASP A 328 -8.31 39.58 43.64
N ARG A 329 -7.82 40.27 42.63
CA ARG A 329 -7.94 41.73 42.42
C ARG A 329 -8.99 42.01 41.34
N LYS A 330 -10.16 42.51 41.77
CA LYS A 330 -11.30 42.79 40.87
C LYS A 330 -11.20 44.13 40.14
N ASP A 331 -10.17 44.92 40.43
CA ASP A 331 -10.03 46.29 39.94
C ASP A 331 -9.52 46.37 38.50
N ILE A 332 -9.12 45.24 37.90
CA ILE A 332 -8.58 45.20 36.54
C ILE A 332 -9.50 44.33 35.73
N GLY A 333 -10.23 44.91 34.80
CA GLY A 333 -11.04 44.16 33.84
C GLY A 333 -10.20 43.13 33.09
N CYS A 334 -10.59 41.86 33.15
CA CYS A 334 -9.91 40.76 32.45
C CYS A 334 -10.84 40.15 31.43
N ILE A 335 -11.06 40.86 30.34
CA ILE A 335 -11.90 40.42 29.20
C ILE A 335 -10.98 39.85 28.13
N TYR A 336 -11.32 38.68 27.64
CA TYR A 336 -10.61 37.92 26.60
C TYR A 336 -11.49 37.74 25.38
N GLU A 337 -10.91 37.84 24.21
CA GLU A 337 -11.56 37.45 22.94
C GLU A 337 -10.94 36.16 22.40
N LEU A 338 -11.78 35.28 21.86
CA LEU A 338 -11.35 34.03 21.25
C LEU A 338 -10.52 34.32 19.99
N SER A 339 -9.27 33.87 19.97
CA SER A 339 -8.30 34.10 18.90
C SER A 339 -8.05 32.82 18.07
N ALA A 340 -8.01 31.66 18.70
CA ALA A 340 -7.86 30.40 17.97
C ALA A 340 -8.57 29.23 18.67
N VAL A 341 -8.91 28.20 17.87
CA VAL A 341 -9.45 26.91 18.33
C VAL A 341 -8.69 25.81 17.65
N LEU A 342 -7.99 24.99 18.41
CA LEU A 342 -7.39 23.75 17.93
C LEU A 342 -8.40 22.62 18.07
N ILE A 343 -8.55 21.86 17.02
CA ILE A 343 -9.51 20.75 16.92
C ILE A 343 -8.73 19.47 16.66
N HIS A 344 -9.07 18.43 17.41
CA HIS A 344 -8.59 17.07 17.13
C HIS A 344 -9.73 16.26 16.52
N ARG A 345 -9.61 15.89 15.23
CA ARG A 345 -10.56 15.01 14.53
C ARG A 345 -10.09 13.55 14.66
N GLY A 346 -11.02 12.67 14.93
CA GLY A 346 -10.76 11.24 15.12
C GLY A 346 -11.45 10.72 16.38
N VAL A 347 -11.73 9.43 16.40
CA VAL A 347 -12.45 8.76 17.51
C VAL A 347 -11.50 8.29 18.62
N SER A 348 -10.23 8.12 18.30
CA SER A 348 -9.18 7.58 19.18
C SER A 348 -8.35 8.70 19.82
N ALA A 349 -7.79 8.42 20.99
CA ALA A 349 -6.77 9.27 21.63
C ALA A 349 -5.35 9.02 21.08
N TYR A 350 -5.17 7.94 20.32
CA TYR A 350 -3.87 7.54 19.76
C TYR A 350 -3.68 7.89 18.28
N SER A 351 -4.78 8.26 17.60
CA SER A 351 -4.75 8.60 16.18
C SER A 351 -5.83 9.60 15.86
N GLY A 352 -5.54 10.54 15.00
CA GLY A 352 -6.47 11.56 14.57
C GLY A 352 -5.76 12.61 13.73
N HIS A 353 -6.40 13.75 13.57
CA HIS A 353 -5.87 14.84 12.76
C HIS A 353 -6.14 16.17 13.46
N TYR A 354 -5.11 17.00 13.60
CA TYR A 354 -5.23 18.33 14.19
C TYR A 354 -5.47 19.38 13.12
N ILE A 355 -6.38 20.31 13.41
CA ILE A 355 -6.75 21.44 12.56
C ILE A 355 -6.83 22.67 13.45
N ALA A 356 -6.35 23.82 12.98
CA ALA A 356 -6.51 25.09 13.68
C ALA A 356 -7.51 26.01 12.98
N HIS A 357 -8.37 26.65 13.77
CA HIS A 357 -9.14 27.80 13.35
C HIS A 357 -8.55 29.01 14.02
N VAL A 358 -8.08 29.98 13.24
CA VAL A 358 -7.37 31.13 13.76
C VAL A 358 -8.03 32.40 13.22
N ARG A 359 -8.19 33.41 14.09
CA ARG A 359 -8.68 34.75 13.75
C ARG A 359 -7.52 35.65 13.36
N ASP A 360 -7.58 36.31 12.22
CA ASP A 360 -6.65 37.33 11.86
C ASP A 360 -7.01 38.60 12.61
N ASP A 361 -6.15 39.07 13.49
CA ASP A 361 -6.38 40.24 14.35
C ASP A 361 -6.56 41.53 13.55
N ARG A 362 -5.98 41.64 12.34
CA ARG A 362 -6.07 42.84 11.49
C ARG A 362 -7.41 42.98 10.80
N THR A 363 -7.96 41.87 10.31
CA THR A 363 -9.19 41.88 9.50
C THR A 363 -10.42 41.42 10.29
N GLY A 364 -10.20 40.68 11.38
CA GLY A 364 -11.21 40.00 12.16
C GLY A 364 -11.81 38.79 11.45
N ASP A 365 -11.21 38.35 10.33
CA ASP A 365 -11.63 37.20 9.58
C ASP A 365 -11.12 35.91 10.24
N TRP A 366 -11.90 34.81 10.15
CA TRP A 366 -11.49 33.50 10.59
C TRP A 366 -10.98 32.67 9.43
N TYR A 367 -9.90 31.93 9.69
CA TYR A 367 -9.28 31.00 8.75
C TYR A 367 -9.16 29.62 9.37
N LYS A 368 -9.42 28.61 8.56
CA LYS A 368 -9.17 27.21 8.90
C LYS A 368 -7.85 26.79 8.28
N PHE A 369 -6.96 26.30 9.09
CA PHE A 369 -5.65 25.77 8.72
C PHE A 369 -5.70 24.25 8.86
N ASN A 370 -5.57 23.56 7.74
CA ASN A 370 -5.57 22.11 7.64
C ASN A 370 -4.36 21.70 6.80
N ASP A 371 -3.20 21.70 7.44
CA ASP A 371 -1.89 21.51 6.81
C ASP A 371 -1.68 22.44 5.59
N GLU A 372 -1.70 21.92 4.37
CA GLU A 372 -1.53 22.66 3.12
C GLU A 372 -2.76 23.48 2.71
N GLU A 373 -3.91 23.11 3.23
CA GLU A 373 -5.18 23.72 2.86
C GLU A 373 -5.58 24.83 3.84
N ILE A 374 -5.77 26.03 3.30
CA ILE A 374 -6.25 27.17 4.08
C ILE A 374 -7.56 27.66 3.49
N GLU A 375 -8.57 27.71 4.35
CA GLU A 375 -9.91 28.13 3.99
C GLU A 375 -10.31 29.38 4.80
N LYS A 376 -10.68 30.47 4.09
CA LYS A 376 -11.26 31.65 4.71
C LYS A 376 -12.72 31.40 5.03
N MET A 377 -13.14 31.65 6.27
CA MET A 377 -14.52 31.50 6.69
C MET A 377 -15.38 32.72 6.27
N GLU A 378 -16.60 32.44 5.86
CA GLU A 378 -17.51 33.47 5.44
C GLU A 378 -18.10 34.28 6.62
N GLY A 379 -18.31 35.59 6.41
CA GLY A 379 -19.06 36.45 7.30
C GLY A 379 -18.35 36.79 8.62
N LYS A 380 -17.02 36.73 8.69
CA LYS A 380 -16.21 37.05 9.90
C LYS A 380 -16.68 36.27 11.15
N LYS A 381 -17.25 35.11 11.00
CA LYS A 381 -17.74 34.27 12.10
C LYS A 381 -17.01 32.96 12.12
N LEU A 382 -16.65 32.52 13.31
CA LEU A 382 -16.13 31.19 13.51
C LEU A 382 -17.22 30.15 13.12
N GLN A 383 -16.94 29.40 12.08
CA GLN A 383 -17.77 28.27 11.67
C GLN A 383 -17.01 27.00 12.02
N LEU A 384 -17.32 26.43 13.16
CA LEU A 384 -16.93 25.08 13.48
C LEU A 384 -17.82 24.19 12.62
N GLY A 385 -17.35 23.88 11.42
CA GLY A 385 -18.09 23.16 10.38
C GLY A 385 -18.59 21.79 10.83
N ILE A 386 -19.03 20.97 9.89
CA ILE A 386 -19.35 19.57 10.13
C ILE A 386 -18.05 18.86 10.52
N GLU A 387 -17.71 18.95 11.81
CA GLU A 387 -16.61 18.22 12.44
C GLU A 387 -17.01 16.74 12.61
N GLU A 388 -17.67 16.18 11.59
CA GLU A 388 -18.08 14.81 11.64
C GLU A 388 -16.88 13.93 11.36
N ASP A 389 -16.55 13.12 12.36
CA ASP A 389 -15.74 11.95 12.14
C ASP A 389 -16.40 11.14 11.03
N LEU A 390 -15.62 10.74 10.01
CA LEU A 390 -16.03 9.84 8.91
C LEU A 390 -16.38 8.42 9.41
N ALA A 391 -16.53 8.21 10.72
CA ALA A 391 -16.94 6.96 11.33
C ALA A 391 -18.48 6.89 11.36
N GLU A 392 -19.00 5.74 10.95
CA GLU A 392 -20.41 5.38 10.80
C GLU A 392 -21.34 5.97 11.85
N PRO A 393 -22.59 6.34 11.48
CA PRO A 393 -23.57 6.91 12.39
C PRO A 393 -24.01 5.85 13.40
N SER A 394 -23.34 5.81 14.54
CA SER A 394 -23.85 5.03 15.67
C SER A 394 -25.17 5.64 16.15
N LYS A 395 -26.17 4.80 16.40
CA LYS A 395 -27.57 5.15 16.71
C LYS A 395 -27.78 6.01 17.97
N SER A 396 -26.72 6.55 18.60
CA SER A 396 -26.75 7.38 19.80
C SER A 396 -26.08 8.75 19.66
N GLN A 397 -26.10 9.36 18.47
CA GLN A 397 -25.56 10.72 18.31
C GLN A 397 -26.40 11.73 19.09
N THR A 398 -25.82 12.28 20.15
CA THR A 398 -26.36 13.48 20.83
C THR A 398 -26.38 14.62 19.81
N ARG A 399 -27.57 15.16 19.54
CA ARG A 399 -27.74 16.32 18.64
C ARG A 399 -26.90 17.49 19.14
N LYS A 400 -26.20 18.17 18.19
CA LYS A 400 -25.44 19.39 18.50
C LYS A 400 -26.33 20.38 19.24
N PRO A 401 -25.90 20.87 20.43
CA PRO A 401 -26.69 21.88 21.16
C PRO A 401 -26.87 23.15 20.31
N LYS A 402 -28.05 23.77 20.41
CA LYS A 402 -28.27 25.09 19.83
C LYS A 402 -27.55 26.12 20.69
N CYS A 403 -26.58 26.84 20.08
CA CYS A 403 -25.84 27.89 20.76
C CYS A 403 -26.51 29.25 20.53
N VAL A 404 -26.45 30.11 21.55
CA VAL A 404 -26.82 31.54 21.44
C VAL A 404 -25.75 32.28 20.61
N LYS A 405 -26.08 33.41 20.08
CA LYS A 405 -25.14 34.29 19.34
C LYS A 405 -23.93 34.61 20.21
N GLY A 406 -22.72 34.47 19.67
CA GLY A 406 -21.47 34.70 20.40
C GLY A 406 -21.00 33.55 21.28
N VAL A 407 -21.66 32.35 21.16
CA VAL A 407 -21.25 31.14 21.84
C VAL A 407 -21.10 30.02 20.80
N HIS A 408 -19.99 29.32 20.87
CA HIS A 408 -19.69 28.16 20.01
C HIS A 408 -19.81 26.86 20.81
N CYS A 409 -19.96 25.76 20.09
CA CYS A 409 -20.06 24.44 20.69
C CYS A 409 -19.32 23.41 19.81
N SER A 410 -18.42 22.67 20.41
CA SER A 410 -17.63 21.62 19.73
C SER A 410 -17.45 20.39 20.58
N ARG A 411 -17.43 19.22 19.94
CA ARG A 411 -17.06 17.92 20.54
C ARG A 411 -15.59 17.56 20.31
N ASN A 412 -14.92 18.30 19.44
CA ASN A 412 -13.56 18.05 18.99
C ASN A 412 -12.58 19.19 19.34
N ALA A 413 -13.08 20.34 19.84
CA ALA A 413 -12.20 21.37 20.34
C ALA A 413 -11.28 20.83 21.43
N TYR A 414 -9.96 20.94 21.20
CA TYR A 414 -8.90 20.38 22.03
C TYR A 414 -8.21 21.46 22.88
N MET A 415 -7.93 22.63 22.27
CA MET A 415 -7.36 23.80 22.95
C MET A 415 -8.08 25.04 22.47
N LEU A 416 -8.38 25.95 23.38
CA LEU A 416 -8.93 27.29 23.12
C LEU A 416 -7.87 28.33 23.44
N VAL A 417 -7.63 29.24 22.52
CA VAL A 417 -6.67 30.33 22.68
C VAL A 417 -7.42 31.66 22.72
N TYR A 418 -7.31 32.34 23.85
CA TYR A 418 -7.94 33.65 24.08
C TYR A 418 -6.88 34.73 24.19
N ARG A 419 -7.13 35.88 23.57
CA ARG A 419 -6.29 37.08 23.72
C ARG A 419 -6.99 38.14 24.60
N ARG A 420 -6.22 38.73 25.50
CA ARG A 420 -6.72 39.79 26.42
C ARG A 420 -7.04 41.06 25.64
N LYS A 421 -8.27 41.57 25.79
CA LYS A 421 -8.71 42.82 25.24
C LYS A 421 -8.09 43.98 26.02
N VAL A 422 -7.45 44.94 25.34
CA VAL A 422 -6.88 46.12 25.93
C VAL A 422 -7.99 47.17 26.07
N GLU A 423 -8.34 47.55 27.28
CA GLU A 423 -9.33 48.59 27.54
C GLU A 423 -8.75 49.98 27.17
N GLY A 424 -9.47 50.73 26.32
CA GLY A 424 -9.27 52.18 26.12
C GLY A 424 -8.09 52.62 25.27
N GLY A 425 -7.29 51.73 24.73
CA GLY A 425 -6.16 52.06 23.87
C GLY A 425 -6.38 51.60 22.43
N LYS A 426 -6.03 52.46 21.46
CA LYS A 426 -5.74 51.97 20.11
C LYS A 426 -4.61 50.95 20.26
N GLU A 427 -4.90 49.65 20.03
CA GLU A 427 -3.81 48.67 19.84
C GLU A 427 -2.85 49.30 18.84
N LYS A 428 -1.57 49.46 19.22
CA LYS A 428 -0.54 49.85 18.27
C LYS A 428 -0.59 48.81 17.16
N GLU A 429 -0.92 49.24 15.96
CA GLU A 429 -0.86 48.35 14.79
C GLU A 429 0.60 47.84 14.67
N ILE A 430 0.81 46.61 15.10
CA ILE A 430 2.14 46.00 15.06
C ILE A 430 2.36 45.55 13.63
N THR A 431 3.18 46.29 12.90
CA THR A 431 3.66 45.90 11.58
C THR A 431 4.96 45.12 11.76
N VAL A 432 4.88 43.80 11.65
CA VAL A 432 6.06 42.93 11.78
C VAL A 432 6.87 42.98 10.48
N GLN A 433 8.06 43.61 10.56
CA GLN A 433 8.98 43.66 9.43
C GLN A 433 9.99 42.52 9.45
N LEU A 434 10.31 42.00 8.27
CA LEU A 434 11.34 40.99 8.13
C LEU A 434 12.72 41.59 8.23
N PRO A 435 13.64 41.00 9.02
CA PRO A 435 15.06 41.35 8.97
C PRO A 435 15.65 41.15 7.56
N SER A 436 16.61 41.96 7.17
CA SER A 436 17.18 41.99 5.82
C SER A 436 17.74 40.61 5.37
N HIS A 437 18.38 39.86 6.28
CA HIS A 437 18.90 38.52 5.96
C HIS A 437 17.79 37.51 5.68
N LEU A 438 16.69 37.54 6.47
CA LEU A 438 15.53 36.68 6.22
C LEU A 438 14.78 37.08 4.95
N GLN A 439 14.72 38.39 4.66
CA GLN A 439 14.13 38.86 3.41
C GLN A 439 14.89 38.34 2.19
N LYS A 440 16.23 38.43 2.18
CA LYS A 440 17.10 37.91 1.12
C LYS A 440 16.89 36.40 0.94
N MET A 441 16.74 35.62 2.02
CA MET A 441 16.46 34.17 1.97
C MET A 441 15.11 33.87 1.33
N VAL A 442 14.06 34.59 1.73
CA VAL A 442 12.72 34.39 1.14
C VAL A 442 12.70 34.79 -0.33
N GLU A 443 13.36 35.92 -0.70
CA GLU A 443 13.50 36.35 -2.09
C GLU A 443 14.20 35.29 -2.94
N ARG A 444 15.26 34.65 -2.40
CA ARG A 444 15.94 33.52 -3.07
C ARG A 444 15.03 32.33 -3.22
N ASP A 445 14.28 31.92 -2.19
CA ASP A 445 13.31 30.81 -2.29
C ASP A 445 12.21 31.13 -3.29
N ASN A 446 11.67 32.33 -3.28
CA ASN A 446 10.68 32.78 -4.25
C ASN A 446 11.23 32.75 -5.68
N LYS A 447 12.50 33.16 -5.89
CA LYS A 447 13.15 33.09 -7.20
C LYS A 447 13.27 31.63 -7.69
N LYS A 448 13.75 30.73 -6.83
CA LYS A 448 13.80 29.29 -7.13
C LYS A 448 12.43 28.72 -7.47
N PHE A 449 11.39 29.16 -6.76
CA PHE A 449 10.02 28.75 -7.03
C PHE A 449 9.52 29.25 -8.39
N GLU A 450 9.80 30.50 -8.75
CA GLU A 450 9.44 31.04 -10.06
C GLU A 450 10.16 30.33 -11.21
N GLU A 451 11.46 30.03 -11.02
CA GLU A 451 12.26 29.25 -11.98
C GLU A 451 11.64 27.85 -12.15
N TRP A 452 11.32 27.16 -11.05
CA TRP A 452 10.64 25.87 -11.09
C TRP A 452 9.26 25.94 -11.79
N CYS A 453 8.46 26.98 -11.52
CA CYS A 453 7.18 27.17 -12.20
C CYS A 453 7.34 27.34 -13.72
N MET A 454 8.38 28.10 -14.15
CA MET A 454 8.66 28.27 -15.57
C MET A 454 9.12 26.99 -16.22
N GLU A 455 9.99 26.21 -15.58
CA GLU A 455 10.44 24.91 -16.08
C GLU A 455 9.28 23.92 -16.22
N MET A 456 8.41 23.83 -15.23
CA MET A 456 7.23 22.95 -15.26
C MET A 456 6.24 23.36 -16.34
N ALA A 457 6.01 24.68 -16.49
CA ALA A 457 5.14 25.19 -17.54
C ALA A 457 5.69 24.90 -18.95
N GLU A 458 7.00 25.03 -19.14
CA GLU A 458 7.65 24.72 -20.41
C GLU A 458 7.61 23.21 -20.71
N MET A 459 7.90 22.35 -19.71
CA MET A 459 7.78 20.90 -19.86
C MET A 459 6.34 20.46 -20.21
N ARG A 460 5.34 21.08 -19.54
CA ARG A 460 3.93 20.85 -19.83
C ARG A 460 3.60 21.23 -21.27
N LYS A 461 4.03 22.42 -21.69
CA LYS A 461 3.82 22.90 -23.07
C LYS A 461 4.46 21.98 -24.11
N GLN A 462 5.73 21.58 -23.89
CA GLN A 462 6.41 20.65 -24.79
C GLN A 462 5.71 19.30 -24.90
N SER A 463 5.17 18.78 -23.77
CA SER A 463 4.40 17.54 -23.76
C SER A 463 3.09 17.68 -24.53
N VAL A 464 2.37 18.80 -24.35
CA VAL A 464 1.15 19.09 -25.11
C VAL A 464 1.44 19.24 -26.60
N ASP A 465 2.51 19.97 -26.98
CA ASP A 465 2.89 20.16 -28.39
C ASP A 465 3.26 18.83 -29.05
N LYS A 466 4.03 17.97 -28.34
CA LYS A 466 4.33 16.60 -28.81
C LYS A 466 3.04 15.77 -28.93
N GLY A 467 2.16 15.84 -27.96
CA GLY A 467 0.87 15.14 -28.00
C GLY A 467 0.00 15.56 -29.16
N LYS A 468 -0.10 16.87 -29.45
CA LYS A 468 -0.82 17.41 -30.60
C LYS A 468 -0.22 16.92 -31.93
N ALA A 469 1.11 17.01 -32.10
CA ALA A 469 1.78 16.52 -33.28
C ALA A 469 1.56 15.01 -33.50
N LYS A 470 1.60 14.23 -32.43
CA LYS A 470 1.29 12.79 -32.46
C LYS A 470 -0.18 12.52 -32.80
N HIS A 471 -1.10 13.32 -32.25
CA HIS A 471 -2.52 13.21 -32.57
C HIS A 471 -2.80 13.42 -34.04
N GLU A 472 -2.21 14.47 -34.67
CA GLU A 472 -2.32 14.74 -36.10
C GLU A 472 -1.76 13.58 -36.93
N GLU A 473 -0.55 13.10 -36.56
CA GLU A 473 0.08 11.95 -37.26
C GLU A 473 -0.84 10.71 -37.21
N VAL A 474 -1.36 10.37 -35.98
CA VAL A 474 -2.21 9.19 -35.80
C VAL A 474 -3.54 9.34 -36.54
N GLN A 475 -4.17 10.52 -36.52
CA GLN A 475 -5.40 10.75 -37.28
C GLN A 475 -5.22 10.52 -38.77
N GLU A 476 -4.14 11.06 -39.33
CA GLU A 476 -3.81 10.88 -40.75
C GLU A 476 -3.58 9.39 -41.07
N LEU A 477 -2.67 8.74 -40.38
CA LEU A 477 -2.24 7.39 -40.70
C LEU A 477 -3.27 6.32 -40.31
N PHE A 478 -3.98 6.46 -39.17
CA PHE A 478 -4.95 5.48 -38.75
C PHE A 478 -6.14 5.32 -39.71
N ASN A 479 -6.55 6.42 -40.36
CA ASN A 479 -7.58 6.38 -41.37
C ASN A 479 -7.13 5.64 -42.66
N MET A 480 -5.83 5.56 -42.93
CA MET A 480 -5.25 4.80 -44.03
C MET A 480 -4.98 3.32 -43.73
N LEU A 481 -5.01 2.93 -42.41
CA LEU A 481 -4.69 1.55 -42.04
C LEU A 481 -5.62 0.49 -42.64
N PRO A 482 -6.96 0.64 -42.62
CA PRO A 482 -7.85 -0.44 -43.05
C PRO A 482 -7.63 -0.82 -44.53
N ALA A 483 -7.24 -2.08 -44.79
CA ALA A 483 -7.19 -2.61 -46.15
C ALA A 483 -8.59 -3.04 -46.60
N LYS A 484 -9.01 -2.63 -47.81
CA LYS A 484 -10.24 -3.08 -48.46
C LYS A 484 -10.10 -4.52 -48.95
N GLU A 485 -11.21 -5.20 -49.31
CA GLU A 485 -11.20 -6.61 -49.72
C GLU A 485 -10.29 -6.90 -50.91
N ASP A 486 -10.31 -6.03 -51.92
CA ASP A 486 -9.56 -6.19 -53.18
C ASP A 486 -8.27 -5.33 -53.24
N GLU A 487 -7.83 -4.74 -52.13
CA GLU A 487 -6.68 -3.89 -52.06
C GLU A 487 -5.42 -4.66 -51.62
N HIS A 488 -4.28 -4.32 -52.18
CA HIS A 488 -2.99 -4.84 -51.71
C HIS A 488 -2.77 -4.50 -50.28
N TYR A 489 -2.29 -5.47 -49.48
CA TYR A 489 -2.14 -5.37 -48.03
C TYR A 489 -0.81 -5.93 -47.56
N GLU A 490 -0.43 -5.52 -46.37
CA GLU A 490 0.72 -6.06 -45.63
C GLU A 490 0.35 -6.31 -44.19
N PHE A 491 1.20 -7.09 -43.51
CA PHE A 491 1.04 -7.35 -42.07
C PHE A 491 2.06 -6.58 -41.28
N LEU A 492 1.59 -5.96 -40.16
CA LEU A 492 2.44 -5.32 -39.16
C LEU A 492 2.25 -5.94 -37.81
N PRO A 493 3.30 -6.04 -36.95
CA PRO A 493 3.22 -6.57 -35.59
C PRO A 493 2.26 -5.72 -34.74
N VAL A 494 1.40 -6.39 -33.98
CA VAL A 494 0.47 -5.74 -33.02
C VAL A 494 1.23 -4.95 -31.97
N ASP A 495 2.33 -5.53 -31.46
CA ASP A 495 3.10 -4.89 -30.39
C ASP A 495 3.86 -3.64 -30.90
N TRP A 496 4.27 -3.65 -32.17
CA TRP A 496 4.83 -2.45 -32.80
C TRP A 496 3.77 -1.36 -32.98
N LEU A 497 2.57 -1.73 -33.48
CA LEU A 497 1.45 -0.79 -33.63
C LEU A 497 1.00 -0.18 -32.31
N ARG A 498 1.02 -0.98 -31.22
CA ARG A 498 0.74 -0.48 -29.88
C ARG A 498 1.79 0.50 -29.38
N LYS A 499 3.08 0.18 -29.60
CA LYS A 499 4.17 1.10 -29.25
C LYS A 499 4.13 2.38 -30.06
N TRP A 500 3.73 2.29 -31.33
CA TRP A 500 3.52 3.47 -32.16
C TRP A 500 2.38 4.37 -31.64
N LEU A 501 1.31 3.75 -31.09
CA LEU A 501 0.20 4.46 -30.45
C LEU A 501 0.50 4.85 -29.00
N ASP A 502 1.59 4.39 -28.42
CA ASP A 502 2.02 4.76 -27.09
C ASP A 502 2.94 6.00 -27.18
N ASP A 503 2.62 7.01 -26.36
CA ASP A 503 3.32 8.31 -26.38
C ASP A 503 4.75 8.23 -25.84
N SER A 504 5.04 7.22 -25.00
CA SER A 504 6.30 7.14 -24.24
C SER A 504 7.48 6.54 -25.02
N ALA A 505 7.26 5.96 -26.22
CA ALA A 505 8.28 5.15 -26.86
C ALA A 505 8.80 5.77 -28.16
N VAL A 506 10.10 6.02 -28.23
CA VAL A 506 10.82 6.11 -29.52
C VAL A 506 10.57 4.80 -30.24
N THR A 507 9.80 4.85 -31.33
CA THR A 507 9.37 3.66 -32.06
C THR A 507 10.59 3.04 -32.76
N LYS A 508 10.95 1.82 -32.34
CA LYS A 508 12.01 1.05 -32.99
C LYS A 508 11.61 0.72 -34.42
N PRO A 509 12.57 0.40 -35.31
CA PRO A 509 12.27 -0.12 -36.63
C PRO A 509 11.30 -1.30 -36.58
N ILE A 510 10.48 -1.46 -37.60
CA ILE A 510 9.52 -2.56 -37.72
C ILE A 510 10.31 -3.86 -37.86
N ASP A 511 10.02 -4.83 -37.00
CA ASP A 511 10.66 -6.14 -37.03
C ASP A 511 9.60 -7.26 -37.11
N ASN A 512 9.57 -7.95 -38.22
CA ASN A 512 8.71 -9.09 -38.50
C ASN A 512 9.43 -10.44 -38.39
N SER A 513 10.71 -10.47 -38.03
CA SER A 513 11.55 -11.68 -38.07
C SER A 513 10.99 -12.79 -37.16
N CYS A 514 10.47 -12.43 -35.98
CA CYS A 514 9.89 -13.38 -35.02
C CYS A 514 8.54 -14.00 -35.46
N HIS A 515 7.96 -13.53 -36.59
CA HIS A 515 6.71 -14.05 -37.16
C HIS A 515 6.94 -14.98 -38.34
N LEU A 516 8.21 -15.22 -38.75
CA LEU A 516 8.56 -16.02 -39.91
C LEU A 516 8.78 -17.49 -39.55
N CYS A 517 8.30 -18.38 -40.40
CA CYS A 517 8.62 -19.81 -40.40
C CYS A 517 9.94 -20.09 -41.13
N ALA A 518 10.39 -21.34 -41.06
CA ALA A 518 11.58 -21.79 -41.81
C ALA A 518 11.52 -21.55 -43.34
N HIS A 519 10.34 -21.31 -43.88
CA HIS A 519 10.14 -20.95 -45.28
C HIS A 519 10.20 -19.45 -45.55
N ASN A 520 10.66 -18.64 -44.58
CA ASN A 520 10.67 -17.18 -44.61
C ASN A 520 9.30 -16.53 -44.90
N ARG A 521 8.23 -17.14 -44.41
CA ARG A 521 6.85 -16.70 -44.57
C ARG A 521 6.14 -16.64 -43.22
N LEU A 522 5.00 -15.96 -43.15
CA LEU A 522 4.23 -15.79 -41.92
C LEU A 522 3.76 -17.13 -41.35
N ILE A 523 4.00 -17.34 -40.07
CA ILE A 523 3.51 -18.54 -39.37
C ILE A 523 2.00 -18.42 -39.16
N PRO A 524 1.17 -19.42 -39.53
CA PRO A 524 -0.29 -19.37 -39.36
C PRO A 524 -0.73 -19.10 -37.91
N ASP A 525 0.00 -19.61 -36.92
CA ASP A 525 -0.31 -19.44 -35.48
C ASP A 525 -0.02 -18.01 -34.97
N LYS A 526 0.88 -17.28 -35.67
CA LYS A 526 1.23 -15.90 -35.35
C LYS A 526 0.30 -14.86 -35.99
N ILE A 527 -0.75 -15.28 -36.72
CA ILE A 527 -1.74 -14.37 -37.30
C ILE A 527 -2.45 -13.49 -36.26
N CYS A 528 -2.50 -13.94 -35.01
CA CYS A 528 -3.06 -13.15 -33.90
C CYS A 528 -2.16 -12.00 -33.45
N ASP A 529 -0.88 -12.07 -33.78
CA ASP A 529 0.17 -11.14 -33.32
C ASP A 529 0.49 -10.09 -34.37
N VAL A 530 -0.18 -10.14 -35.52
CA VAL A 530 -0.05 -9.17 -36.63
C VAL A 530 -1.41 -8.60 -37.01
N LYS A 531 -1.40 -7.44 -37.65
CA LYS A 531 -2.57 -6.77 -38.23
C LYS A 531 -2.40 -6.58 -39.73
N ARG A 532 -3.46 -6.86 -40.47
CA ARG A 532 -3.55 -6.59 -41.89
C ARG A 532 -3.87 -5.12 -42.11
N ILE A 533 -2.99 -4.41 -42.82
CA ILE A 533 -3.12 -2.98 -43.14
C ILE A 533 -3.05 -2.76 -44.64
N SER A 534 -3.45 -1.58 -45.11
CA SER A 534 -3.32 -1.21 -46.51
C SER A 534 -1.85 -1.06 -46.89
N GLN A 535 -1.50 -1.38 -48.13
CA GLN A 535 -0.15 -1.18 -48.66
C GLN A 535 0.30 0.28 -48.56
N LYS A 536 -0.60 1.25 -48.82
CA LYS A 536 -0.31 2.67 -48.70
C LYS A 536 0.15 3.06 -47.30
N ALA A 537 -0.54 2.58 -46.28
CA ALA A 537 -0.14 2.82 -44.90
C ALA A 537 1.19 2.12 -44.56
N ALA A 538 1.40 0.88 -45.03
CA ALA A 538 2.65 0.17 -44.89
C ALA A 538 3.83 0.92 -45.49
N ASP A 539 3.68 1.45 -46.71
CA ASP A 539 4.72 2.24 -47.40
C ASP A 539 5.14 3.47 -46.57
N VAL A 540 4.17 4.19 -45.98
CA VAL A 540 4.47 5.33 -45.11
C VAL A 540 5.19 4.90 -43.85
N PHE A 541 4.75 3.80 -43.18
CA PHE A 541 5.38 3.31 -41.95
C PHE A 541 6.82 2.85 -42.22
N TYR A 542 7.06 2.07 -43.25
CA TYR A 542 8.41 1.62 -43.60
C TYR A 542 9.33 2.77 -44.07
N ALA A 543 8.78 3.80 -44.73
CA ALA A 543 9.53 5.00 -45.09
C ALA A 543 9.93 5.82 -43.84
N ARG A 544 9.05 5.95 -42.85
CA ARG A 544 9.29 6.76 -41.63
C ARG A 544 10.13 6.03 -40.58
N TYR A 545 9.88 4.75 -40.37
CA TYR A 545 10.43 3.99 -39.24
C TYR A 545 11.45 2.95 -39.67
N GLY A 546 11.50 2.58 -40.94
CA GLY A 546 12.40 1.55 -41.45
C GLY A 546 12.04 0.14 -40.97
N GLY A 547 12.97 -0.79 -41.19
CA GLY A 547 12.86 -2.17 -40.74
C GLY A 547 12.42 -3.16 -41.81
N GLY A 548 11.93 -4.33 -41.38
CA GLY A 548 11.50 -5.44 -42.25
C GLY A 548 11.61 -6.79 -41.56
N PRO A 549 11.46 -7.89 -42.26
CA PRO A 549 11.04 -7.98 -43.67
C PRO A 549 9.57 -7.57 -43.88
N ARG A 550 9.20 -7.11 -45.07
CA ARG A 550 7.83 -6.79 -45.45
C ARG A 550 7.03 -8.09 -45.68
N LEU A 551 5.81 -8.14 -45.16
CA LEU A 551 4.93 -9.33 -45.21
C LEU A 551 3.65 -8.97 -45.99
N ASP A 552 3.66 -9.14 -47.29
CA ASP A 552 2.51 -8.97 -48.18
C ASP A 552 1.68 -10.26 -48.35
N ALA A 553 0.79 -10.31 -49.33
CA ALA A 553 -0.04 -11.48 -49.63
C ALA A 553 0.77 -12.74 -49.98
N SER A 554 2.02 -12.60 -50.48
CA SER A 554 2.91 -13.73 -50.78
C SER A 554 3.49 -14.39 -49.50
N ALA A 555 3.41 -13.70 -48.38
CA ALA A 555 3.90 -14.18 -47.08
C ALA A 555 3.03 -15.30 -46.47
N LEU A 556 1.88 -15.64 -47.01
CA LEU A 556 1.06 -16.74 -46.52
C LEU A 556 1.72 -18.08 -46.85
N CYS A 557 2.12 -18.82 -45.80
CA CYS A 557 2.84 -20.09 -45.97
C CYS A 557 1.90 -21.27 -46.17
N ARG A 558 1.86 -21.83 -47.38
CA ARG A 558 1.09 -23.03 -47.72
C ARG A 558 1.59 -24.28 -46.95
N ASP A 559 2.91 -24.44 -46.88
CA ASP A 559 3.53 -25.64 -46.30
C ASP A 559 3.21 -25.72 -44.82
N CYS A 560 3.28 -24.66 -44.07
CA CYS A 560 2.87 -24.60 -42.68
C CYS A 560 1.36 -24.86 -42.45
N VAL A 561 0.50 -24.40 -43.38
CA VAL A 561 -0.95 -24.69 -43.32
C VAL A 561 -1.22 -26.15 -43.58
N VAL A 562 -0.55 -26.79 -44.56
CA VAL A 562 -0.67 -28.22 -44.88
C VAL A 562 -0.19 -29.05 -43.69
N GLU A 563 0.95 -28.70 -43.09
CA GLU A 563 1.47 -29.44 -41.90
C GLU A 563 0.54 -29.32 -40.70
N LYS A 564 0.04 -28.14 -40.41
CA LYS A 564 -0.94 -27.92 -39.32
C LYS A 564 -2.27 -28.68 -39.59
N CYS A 565 -2.71 -28.75 -40.85
CA CYS A 565 -3.85 -29.60 -41.25
C CYS A 565 -3.59 -31.07 -40.90
N ARG A 566 -2.39 -31.60 -41.20
CA ARG A 566 -1.97 -32.97 -40.85
C ARG A 566 -2.03 -33.21 -39.33
N ILE A 567 -1.43 -32.31 -38.55
CA ILE A 567 -1.39 -32.38 -37.08
C ILE A 567 -2.80 -32.34 -36.49
N LEU A 568 -3.68 -31.44 -36.93
CA LEU A 568 -5.05 -31.31 -36.42
C LEU A 568 -5.87 -32.58 -36.72
N ARG A 569 -5.69 -33.22 -37.87
CA ARG A 569 -6.34 -34.50 -38.20
C ARG A 569 -5.85 -35.61 -37.29
N LEU A 570 -4.54 -35.72 -37.04
CA LEU A 570 -3.98 -36.69 -36.10
C LEU A 570 -4.49 -36.44 -34.66
N LYS A 571 -4.61 -35.18 -34.22
CA LYS A 571 -5.22 -34.90 -32.90
C LYS A 571 -6.68 -35.28 -32.81
N ASN A 572 -7.46 -35.16 -33.89
CA ASN A 572 -8.85 -35.59 -33.91
C ASN A 572 -8.94 -37.13 -33.82
N GLN A 573 -8.10 -37.84 -34.56
CA GLN A 573 -8.00 -39.29 -34.48
C GLN A 573 -7.61 -39.75 -33.08
N LEU A 574 -6.64 -39.10 -32.46
CA LEU A 574 -6.22 -39.39 -31.08
C LEU A 574 -7.38 -39.26 -30.08
N ASN A 575 -8.25 -38.24 -30.25
CA ASN A 575 -9.43 -38.07 -29.41
C ASN A 575 -10.48 -39.19 -29.56
N GLU A 576 -10.61 -39.76 -30.75
CA GLU A 576 -11.48 -40.93 -31.00
C GLU A 576 -10.89 -42.18 -30.37
N ASP A 577 -9.60 -42.42 -30.60
CA ASP A 577 -8.89 -43.58 -30.03
C ASP A 577 -8.86 -43.50 -28.51
N TYR A 578 -8.78 -42.31 -27.91
CA TYR A 578 -8.89 -42.17 -26.46
C TYR A 578 -10.21 -42.63 -25.88
N LYS A 579 -11.34 -42.34 -26.56
CA LYS A 579 -12.66 -42.85 -26.15
C LYS A 579 -12.74 -44.35 -26.24
N ILE A 580 -12.19 -44.94 -27.33
CA ILE A 580 -12.18 -46.37 -27.56
C ILE A 580 -11.32 -47.08 -26.51
N ILE A 581 -10.10 -46.62 -26.29
CA ILE A 581 -9.16 -47.19 -25.31
C ILE A 581 -9.72 -47.06 -23.90
N SER A 582 -10.31 -45.89 -23.54
CA SER A 582 -10.95 -45.70 -22.23
C SER A 582 -12.11 -46.67 -21.98
N ASN A 583 -12.88 -47.01 -23.00
CA ASN A 583 -13.94 -47.99 -22.89
C ASN A 583 -13.38 -49.41 -22.76
N LEU A 584 -12.40 -49.79 -23.60
CA LEU A 584 -11.75 -51.11 -23.56
C LEU A 584 -11.02 -51.35 -22.23
N THR A 585 -10.44 -50.34 -21.64
CA THR A 585 -9.76 -50.47 -20.33
C THR A 585 -10.73 -50.56 -19.15
N ARG A 586 -11.99 -50.11 -19.28
CA ARG A 586 -13.02 -50.23 -18.22
C ARG A 586 -13.68 -51.63 -18.18
N THR A 587 -13.68 -52.36 -19.29
CA THR A 587 -14.26 -53.70 -19.35
C THR A 587 -13.31 -54.74 -18.73
N THR A 588 -13.82 -55.61 -17.87
CA THR A 588 -13.08 -56.76 -17.33
C THR A 588 -12.65 -57.66 -18.46
N LEU A 589 -11.36 -57.97 -18.57
CA LEU A 589 -10.81 -58.88 -19.55
C LEU A 589 -11.42 -60.28 -19.36
N GLN A 590 -12.10 -60.79 -20.38
CA GLN A 590 -12.67 -62.16 -20.39
C GLN A 590 -11.62 -63.21 -20.77
N SER A 591 -10.45 -62.81 -21.30
CA SER A 591 -9.33 -63.70 -21.61
C SER A 591 -8.09 -63.25 -20.83
N HIS A 592 -7.25 -64.21 -20.44
CA HIS A 592 -5.96 -63.99 -19.79
C HIS A 592 -4.86 -63.48 -20.75
N GLU A 593 -5.17 -63.32 -22.04
CA GLU A 593 -4.21 -62.85 -23.05
C GLU A 593 -4.19 -61.33 -23.14
N GLY A 594 -2.99 -60.75 -23.01
CA GLY A 594 -2.81 -59.31 -23.06
C GLY A 594 -1.37 -58.86 -22.81
N TYR A 595 -1.20 -57.55 -22.59
CA TYR A 595 0.09 -56.94 -22.32
C TYR A 595 0.02 -56.12 -21.02
N TRP A 596 1.11 -56.16 -20.28
CA TRP A 596 1.27 -55.32 -19.10
C TRP A 596 1.57 -53.88 -19.51
N VAL A 597 0.82 -52.93 -18.99
CA VAL A 597 1.03 -51.48 -19.17
C VAL A 597 1.13 -50.83 -17.81
N GLY A 598 2.08 -49.89 -17.67
CA GLY A 598 2.25 -49.12 -16.46
C GLY A 598 1.04 -48.25 -16.18
N LYS A 599 0.62 -48.19 -14.91
CA LYS A 599 -0.54 -47.39 -14.53
C LYS A 599 -0.27 -45.88 -14.72
N ALA A 600 0.96 -45.41 -14.52
CA ALA A 600 1.37 -44.06 -14.80
C ALA A 600 1.32 -43.77 -16.29
N SER A 601 1.95 -44.58 -17.12
CA SER A 601 1.89 -44.53 -18.59
C SER A 601 0.46 -44.57 -19.13
N LEU A 602 -0.42 -45.43 -18.56
CA LEU A 602 -1.81 -45.53 -18.99
C LEU A 602 -2.65 -44.30 -18.59
N ARG A 603 -2.28 -43.57 -17.53
CA ARG A 603 -2.92 -42.30 -17.17
C ARG A 603 -2.46 -41.12 -18.06
N SER A 604 -1.18 -41.08 -18.40
CA SER A 604 -0.54 -39.99 -19.14
C SER A 604 -0.44 -40.20 -20.65
N TRP A 605 -0.75 -41.40 -21.20
CA TRP A 605 -0.51 -41.75 -22.60
C TRP A 605 -1.05 -40.73 -23.62
N ARG A 606 -2.23 -40.16 -23.35
CA ARG A 606 -2.82 -39.13 -24.22
C ARG A 606 -1.98 -37.86 -24.25
N GLN A 607 -1.45 -37.45 -23.10
CA GLN A 607 -0.60 -36.27 -22.99
C GLN A 607 0.76 -36.51 -23.67
N LEU A 608 1.34 -37.69 -23.46
CA LEU A 608 2.59 -38.10 -24.12
C LEU A 608 2.43 -38.10 -25.65
N ALA A 609 1.33 -38.66 -26.17
CA ALA A 609 1.03 -38.66 -27.61
C ALA A 609 0.79 -37.24 -28.15
N LEU A 610 0.14 -36.36 -27.38
CA LEU A 610 -0.04 -34.96 -27.72
C LEU A 610 1.31 -34.19 -27.73
N ASN A 611 2.17 -34.43 -26.75
CA ASN A 611 3.49 -33.81 -26.67
C ASN A 611 4.36 -34.21 -27.89
N GLN A 612 4.33 -35.47 -28.32
CA GLN A 612 5.00 -35.91 -29.54
C GLN A 612 4.43 -35.24 -30.81
N LEU A 613 3.10 -35.02 -30.88
CA LEU A 613 2.47 -34.35 -32.02
C LEU A 613 2.70 -32.84 -32.05
N ASP A 614 2.98 -32.19 -30.90
CA ASP A 614 3.25 -30.75 -30.79
C ASP A 614 4.72 -30.38 -31.07
N GLY A 615 5.57 -31.40 -31.38
CA GLY A 615 6.95 -31.20 -31.86
C GLY A 615 7.81 -30.43 -30.87
N LYS A 616 7.95 -30.92 -29.63
CA LYS A 616 9.10 -30.54 -28.78
C LYS A 616 10.29 -31.43 -29.23
N GLU A 617 10.90 -31.05 -30.36
CA GLU A 617 12.27 -31.42 -30.62
C GLU A 617 13.13 -30.54 -29.69
N ASP A 618 14.00 -31.19 -28.93
CA ASP A 618 15.03 -30.56 -28.10
C ASP A 618 15.91 -29.66 -28.96
N ASP A 619 15.87 -28.37 -28.71
CA ASP A 619 16.87 -27.41 -29.18
C ASP A 619 18.01 -27.36 -28.13
N PRO A 620 19.21 -27.88 -28.43
CA PRO A 620 20.26 -28.02 -27.41
C PRO A 620 21.03 -26.73 -27.10
N ASP A 621 20.53 -25.54 -27.49
CA ASP A 621 21.32 -24.31 -27.34
C ASP A 621 20.51 -23.12 -26.77
N HIS A 622 20.12 -23.23 -25.48
CA HIS A 622 19.80 -22.05 -24.66
C HIS A 622 20.17 -22.26 -23.21
N THR A 623 21.48 -22.03 -22.92
CA THR A 623 21.93 -21.64 -21.57
C THR A 623 21.80 -20.13 -21.42
N ASP A 624 21.26 -19.74 -20.26
CA ASP A 624 21.28 -18.43 -19.61
C ASP A 624 20.21 -17.40 -19.95
N GLY A 625 19.39 -17.11 -18.92
CA GLY A 625 18.62 -15.88 -18.86
C GLY A 625 17.40 -15.94 -17.91
N LYS A 626 17.63 -15.88 -16.61
CA LYS A 626 16.55 -15.69 -15.62
C LYS A 626 15.76 -14.41 -15.91
N SER A 627 14.46 -14.51 -16.11
CA SER A 627 13.54 -13.41 -15.80
C SER A 627 12.18 -13.95 -15.36
N ASN A 628 11.76 -13.47 -14.20
CA ASN A 628 10.46 -13.66 -13.59
C ASN A 628 9.32 -13.23 -14.52
N GLY A 629 8.35 -14.08 -14.74
CA GLY A 629 7.11 -13.77 -15.44
C GLY A 629 5.94 -14.52 -14.81
N GLU A 630 5.00 -13.75 -14.31
CA GLU A 630 3.80 -14.10 -13.57
C GLU A 630 2.96 -15.20 -14.21
N ARG A 631 2.60 -16.19 -13.40
CA ARG A 631 1.56 -17.19 -13.71
C ARG A 631 0.18 -16.57 -13.47
N LEU A 632 -0.58 -16.35 -14.52
CA LEU A 632 -2.00 -16.04 -14.45
C LEU A 632 -2.82 -17.35 -14.41
N ASN A 633 -3.56 -17.46 -13.32
CA ASN A 633 -4.56 -18.47 -13.03
C ASN A 633 -5.65 -18.53 -14.10
N ASN A 634 -6.00 -19.74 -14.54
CA ASN A 634 -7.30 -20.03 -15.12
C ASN A 634 -8.06 -21.01 -14.25
N LEU A 635 -9.08 -20.48 -13.60
CA LEU A 635 -10.10 -21.19 -12.84
C LEU A 635 -11.27 -21.58 -13.75
N HIS A 636 -11.84 -22.73 -13.45
CA HIS A 636 -13.19 -23.26 -13.68
C HIS A 636 -13.39 -24.29 -14.79
N ALA A 637 -13.43 -25.54 -14.35
CA ALA A 637 -14.58 -26.42 -14.60
C ALA A 637 -14.67 -27.44 -13.46
N LYS A 638 -15.81 -27.44 -12.76
CA LYS A 638 -16.17 -28.34 -11.67
C LYS A 638 -16.36 -29.75 -12.18
N GLY A 639 -15.87 -30.71 -11.40
CA GLY A 639 -16.17 -32.12 -11.48
C GLY A 639 -15.49 -32.78 -10.28
N ASP A 640 -16.33 -33.20 -9.30
CA ASP A 640 -15.92 -33.84 -8.07
C ASP A 640 -15.08 -35.10 -8.33
N ASP A 641 -13.89 -35.14 -7.75
CA ASP A 641 -13.28 -36.33 -7.15
C ASP A 641 -11.98 -35.86 -6.44
N GLU A 642 -12.02 -35.93 -5.11
CA GLU A 642 -10.85 -35.76 -4.24
C GLU A 642 -9.85 -36.87 -4.46
N MET A 643 -8.64 -36.57 -4.90
CA MET A 643 -7.44 -37.33 -4.57
C MET A 643 -6.22 -36.39 -4.59
N ILE A 644 -5.52 -36.40 -3.50
CA ILE A 644 -4.28 -35.75 -3.13
C ILE A 644 -3.22 -35.99 -4.21
N GLY A 645 -2.69 -34.95 -4.82
CA GLY A 645 -1.60 -34.98 -5.79
C GLY A 645 -0.29 -34.54 -5.17
N GLU A 646 0.61 -35.42 -4.94
CA GLU A 646 2.03 -35.17 -4.76
C GLU A 646 2.63 -34.59 -6.06
N LYS A 647 3.48 -33.58 -5.93
CA LYS A 647 4.30 -33.10 -7.03
C LYS A 647 5.52 -34.01 -7.13
N ASP A 648 5.52 -34.87 -8.09
CA ASP A 648 6.73 -35.57 -8.55
C ASP A 648 7.34 -34.79 -9.72
N ASP A 649 8.65 -34.67 -9.71
CA ASP A 649 9.49 -34.17 -10.80
C ASP A 649 9.32 -35.15 -11.99
N ASP A 650 8.50 -34.71 -12.98
CA ASP A 650 8.37 -35.45 -14.24
C ASP A 650 9.63 -35.18 -15.10
N GLU A 651 10.66 -35.97 -14.93
CA GLU A 651 11.61 -36.30 -16.00
C GLU A 651 10.87 -36.93 -17.18
N ASP A 652 11.25 -36.63 -18.43
CA ASP A 652 10.66 -37.09 -19.68
C ASP A 652 10.66 -38.65 -19.79
N MET A 653 9.71 -39.29 -19.13
CA MET A 653 9.55 -40.75 -19.21
C MET A 653 8.83 -41.15 -20.52
N ASN A 654 9.42 -42.03 -21.29
CA ASN A 654 8.79 -42.61 -22.46
C ASN A 654 7.64 -43.57 -22.04
N PHE A 655 6.70 -43.80 -22.94
CA PHE A 655 5.55 -44.64 -22.67
C PHE A 655 5.98 -46.07 -22.30
N ASN A 656 5.47 -46.62 -21.19
CA ASN A 656 5.71 -47.96 -20.62
C ASN A 656 7.11 -48.19 -20.04
N GLU A 657 7.93 -47.13 -19.92
CA GLU A 657 9.23 -47.19 -19.21
C GLU A 657 9.08 -47.29 -17.70
N ASP A 658 7.95 -46.85 -17.14
CA ASP A 658 7.58 -47.01 -15.73
C ASP A 658 7.51 -48.51 -15.27
N LEU A 659 7.45 -49.44 -16.19
CA LEU A 659 7.51 -50.88 -15.90
C LEU A 659 8.91 -51.50 -16.08
N VAL A 660 9.90 -50.74 -16.54
CA VAL A 660 11.26 -51.22 -16.75
C VAL A 660 12.09 -51.07 -15.49
N CYS A 661 12.57 -52.14 -14.93
CA CYS A 661 13.47 -52.10 -13.80
C CYS A 661 14.90 -51.69 -14.21
N PRO A 662 15.78 -51.31 -13.27
CA PRO A 662 17.18 -50.93 -13.57
C PRO A 662 18.00 -51.99 -14.31
N HIS A 663 17.48 -53.22 -14.35
CA HIS A 663 18.09 -54.36 -15.11
C HIS A 663 17.52 -54.50 -16.51
N GLY A 664 16.62 -53.62 -16.94
CA GLY A 664 16.02 -53.64 -18.29
C GLY A 664 14.87 -54.64 -18.49
N ASP A 665 14.31 -55.20 -17.42
CA ASP A 665 13.23 -56.19 -17.43
C ASP A 665 11.98 -55.69 -16.66
N LEU A 666 10.91 -56.46 -16.64
CA LEU A 666 9.65 -56.13 -15.97
C LEU A 666 9.85 -55.95 -14.46
N CYS A 667 9.40 -54.81 -13.91
CA CYS A 667 9.47 -54.53 -12.49
C CYS A 667 8.63 -55.52 -11.63
N THR A 668 9.01 -55.72 -10.36
CA THR A 668 8.37 -56.66 -9.43
C THR A 668 7.05 -56.12 -8.84
N SER A 669 6.76 -54.84 -8.93
CA SER A 669 5.56 -54.20 -8.35
C SER A 669 4.30 -54.55 -9.17
N GLU A 670 3.44 -55.41 -8.60
CA GLU A 670 2.14 -55.71 -9.18
C GLU A 670 1.14 -54.56 -9.09
N THR A 671 1.36 -53.66 -8.13
CA THR A 671 0.47 -52.51 -7.91
C THR A 671 0.63 -51.45 -8.99
N GLU A 672 1.78 -51.34 -9.66
CA GLU A 672 2.11 -50.32 -10.66
C GLU A 672 1.71 -50.73 -12.09
N ARG A 673 1.28 -51.95 -12.32
CA ARG A 673 0.96 -52.49 -13.66
C ARG A 673 -0.51 -52.85 -13.83
N ARG A 674 -0.98 -52.81 -15.06
CA ARG A 674 -2.33 -53.21 -15.45
C ARG A 674 -2.28 -54.07 -16.73
N LEU A 675 -3.00 -55.16 -16.73
CA LEU A 675 -3.16 -55.97 -17.94
C LEU A 675 -4.19 -55.31 -18.86
N VAL A 676 -3.83 -55.07 -20.11
CA VAL A 676 -4.71 -54.58 -21.19
C VAL A 676 -4.86 -55.58 -22.29
N SER A 677 -5.99 -55.53 -23.05
CA SER A 677 -6.22 -56.43 -24.17
C SER A 677 -5.22 -56.22 -25.32
N VAL A 678 -5.02 -57.23 -26.13
CA VAL A 678 -4.17 -57.15 -27.34
C VAL A 678 -4.64 -56.03 -28.27
N GLU A 679 -5.94 -55.79 -28.40
CA GLU A 679 -6.48 -54.66 -29.19
C GLU A 679 -6.09 -53.30 -28.59
N THR A 680 -6.21 -53.13 -27.28
CA THR A 680 -5.81 -51.92 -26.59
C THR A 680 -4.32 -51.64 -26.76
N TRP A 681 -3.49 -52.69 -26.57
CA TRP A 681 -2.04 -52.60 -26.76
C TRP A 681 -1.66 -52.18 -28.18
N ASN A 682 -2.25 -52.81 -29.19
CA ASN A 682 -1.95 -52.49 -30.59
C ASN A 682 -2.29 -51.04 -30.96
N ARG A 683 -3.38 -50.48 -30.40
CA ARG A 683 -3.73 -49.05 -30.55
C ARG A 683 -2.72 -48.13 -29.87
N LEU A 684 -2.31 -48.44 -28.64
CA LEU A 684 -1.28 -47.70 -27.91
C LEU A 684 0.07 -47.79 -28.62
N LYS A 685 0.46 -48.95 -29.08
CA LYS A 685 1.70 -49.22 -29.82
C LYS A 685 1.81 -48.42 -31.12
N ALA A 686 0.67 -48.08 -31.75
CA ALA A 686 0.65 -47.23 -32.95
C ALA A 686 1.14 -45.80 -32.65
N TYR A 687 0.93 -45.30 -31.46
CA TYR A 687 1.44 -43.97 -31.00
C TYR A 687 2.86 -44.11 -30.45
N PHE A 688 3.23 -45.23 -29.85
CA PHE A 688 4.51 -45.47 -29.17
C PHE A 688 5.25 -46.70 -29.73
N PRO A 689 5.71 -46.67 -30.96
CA PRO A 689 6.27 -47.86 -31.62
C PRO A 689 7.52 -48.45 -30.96
N LYS A 690 8.28 -47.62 -30.22
CA LYS A 690 9.52 -48.01 -29.52
C LYS A 690 9.31 -48.42 -28.06
N SER A 691 8.06 -48.42 -27.54
CA SER A 691 7.80 -48.74 -26.13
C SER A 691 8.11 -50.22 -25.81
N PRO A 692 8.57 -50.50 -24.58
CA PRO A 692 8.84 -51.88 -24.12
C PRO A 692 7.56 -52.72 -24.11
N GLU A 693 7.69 -54.00 -24.49
CA GLU A 693 6.54 -54.92 -24.58
C GLU A 693 6.67 -56.00 -23.54
N PHE A 694 5.64 -56.14 -22.70
CA PHE A 694 5.56 -57.16 -21.67
C PHE A 694 4.27 -57.96 -21.82
N PRO A 695 4.32 -59.11 -22.55
CA PRO A 695 3.16 -60.03 -22.67
C PRO A 695 2.76 -60.55 -21.28
N HIS A 696 1.48 -60.95 -21.12
CA HIS A 696 0.93 -61.40 -19.84
C HIS A 696 1.73 -62.56 -19.18
N TYR A 697 2.40 -63.41 -19.96
CA TYR A 697 3.24 -64.52 -19.49
C TYR A 697 4.67 -64.11 -19.13
N HIS A 698 5.06 -62.82 -19.28
CA HIS A 698 6.40 -62.34 -18.95
C HIS A 698 6.57 -62.25 -17.44
N SER A 699 7.57 -62.97 -16.91
CA SER A 699 7.83 -63.00 -15.46
C SER A 699 8.60 -61.77 -15.02
N PRO A 700 8.35 -61.24 -13.81
CA PRO A 700 9.13 -60.12 -13.27
C PRO A 700 10.60 -60.45 -13.10
N CYS A 701 11.46 -59.44 -13.11
CA CYS A 701 12.91 -59.52 -13.00
C CYS A 701 13.34 -60.30 -11.75
N VAL A 702 14.02 -61.42 -11.96
CA VAL A 702 14.50 -62.29 -10.86
C VAL A 702 15.53 -61.62 -9.96
N GLN A 703 16.30 -60.67 -10.50
CA GLN A 703 17.30 -59.94 -9.70
C GLN A 703 16.66 -58.94 -8.72
N CYS A 704 15.64 -58.23 -9.19
CA CYS A 704 14.85 -57.32 -8.33
C CYS A 704 14.07 -58.10 -7.26
N GLN A 705 13.58 -59.30 -7.57
CA GLN A 705 12.83 -60.13 -6.62
C GLN A 705 13.71 -60.58 -5.46
N LYS A 706 14.99 -60.95 -5.71
CA LYS A 706 15.96 -61.31 -4.67
C LYS A 706 16.36 -60.11 -3.78
N VAL A 707 16.38 -58.91 -4.33
CA VAL A 707 16.69 -57.68 -3.55
C VAL A 707 15.54 -57.34 -2.61
N LEU A 708 14.28 -57.45 -3.08
CA LEU A 708 13.09 -57.20 -2.28
C LEU A 708 12.94 -58.16 -1.09
N GLU A 709 13.28 -59.44 -1.27
CA GLU A 709 13.25 -60.42 -0.19
C GLU A 709 14.28 -60.05 0.90
N LYS A 710 15.47 -59.57 0.52
CA LYS A 710 16.55 -59.21 1.43
C LYS A 710 16.24 -57.90 2.17
N GLU A 711 15.74 -56.87 1.50
CA GLU A 711 15.32 -55.61 2.06
C GLU A 711 14.16 -55.73 3.04
N GLY A 712 13.24 -56.67 2.81
CA GLY A 712 12.10 -56.97 3.68
C GLY A 712 12.58 -57.46 5.08
N GLU A 713 13.59 -58.35 5.13
CA GLU A 713 14.14 -58.89 6.37
C GLU A 713 14.97 -57.80 7.15
N GLU A 714 15.75 -57.00 6.44
CA GLU A 714 16.55 -55.91 7.04
C GLU A 714 15.66 -54.78 7.59
N ASN A 715 14.58 -54.36 6.88
CA ASN A 715 13.67 -53.33 7.32
C ASN A 715 12.84 -53.72 8.54
N GLU A 716 12.44 -54.97 8.67
CA GLU A 716 11.72 -55.48 9.85
C GLU A 716 12.62 -55.43 11.10
N THR A 717 13.90 -55.78 10.94
CA THR A 717 14.89 -55.78 12.03
C THR A 717 15.21 -54.34 12.47
N LEU A 718 15.40 -53.41 11.53
CA LEU A 718 15.68 -52.01 11.81
C LEU A 718 14.50 -51.31 12.48
N SER A 719 13.28 -51.56 12.02
CA SER A 719 12.05 -50.99 12.60
C SER A 719 11.88 -51.40 14.07
N LYS A 720 12.17 -52.68 14.39
CA LYS A 720 12.14 -53.18 15.78
C LYS A 720 13.20 -52.55 16.66
N MET A 721 14.41 -52.32 16.15
CA MET A 721 15.48 -51.64 16.87
C MET A 721 15.12 -50.18 17.16
N MET A 722 14.64 -49.39 16.16
CA MET A 722 14.24 -48.00 16.32
C MET A 722 13.07 -47.86 17.30
N ALA A 723 12.07 -48.72 17.24
CA ALA A 723 10.94 -48.70 18.17
C ALA A 723 11.38 -48.88 19.62
N ASN A 724 12.32 -49.79 19.87
CA ASN A 724 12.87 -50.05 21.21
C ASN A 724 13.71 -48.92 21.75
N GLU A 725 14.53 -48.28 20.90
CA GLU A 725 15.35 -47.11 21.25
C GLU A 725 14.48 -45.93 21.64
N GLN A 726 13.48 -45.59 20.84
CA GLN A 726 12.58 -44.46 21.12
C GLN A 726 11.67 -44.73 22.32
N LYS A 727 11.30 -45.95 22.60
CA LYS A 727 10.47 -46.34 23.73
C LYS A 727 11.07 -45.97 25.08
N SER A 728 12.37 -46.19 25.28
CA SER A 728 13.04 -45.91 26.57
C SER A 728 13.27 -44.38 26.73
N ALA A 729 13.55 -43.66 25.64
CA ALA A 729 13.88 -42.24 25.69
C ALA A 729 12.66 -41.32 25.82
N LEU A 730 11.55 -41.67 25.17
CA LEU A 730 10.39 -40.75 25.00
C LEU A 730 9.11 -41.19 25.71
N LEU A 731 9.02 -42.46 26.16
CA LEU A 731 7.85 -42.97 26.87
C LEU A 731 7.60 -42.17 28.19
N CYS A 732 8.64 -41.71 28.86
CA CYS A 732 8.57 -40.89 30.05
C CYS A 732 7.87 -39.55 29.79
N LEU A 733 8.01 -38.95 28.57
CA LEU A 733 7.32 -37.70 28.23
C LEU A 733 5.81 -37.82 28.22
N PHE A 734 5.26 -39.04 27.92
CA PHE A 734 3.81 -39.28 27.89
C PHE A 734 3.25 -39.89 29.18
N GLN A 735 4.10 -40.46 30.04
CA GLN A 735 3.69 -41.10 31.29
C GLN A 735 4.03 -40.26 32.53
N ASP A 736 4.75 -39.14 32.34
CA ASP A 736 5.16 -38.31 33.47
C ASP A 736 3.94 -37.66 34.12
N LYS A 737 3.66 -38.10 35.33
CA LYS A 737 2.61 -37.52 36.19
C LYS A 737 2.96 -36.11 36.68
N ASN A 738 4.21 -35.70 36.54
CA ASN A 738 4.74 -34.38 36.89
C ASN A 738 4.90 -33.48 35.69
N ARG A 739 4.11 -33.61 34.64
CA ARG A 739 4.08 -32.62 33.59
C ARG A 739 4.05 -31.23 34.19
N PRO A 740 5.02 -30.35 33.94
CA PRO A 740 4.87 -28.96 34.29
C PRO A 740 3.63 -28.48 33.59
N LEU A 741 2.55 -28.27 34.33
CA LEU A 741 1.42 -27.51 33.85
C LEU A 741 2.04 -26.21 33.35
N LEU A 742 1.75 -25.79 32.14
CA LEU A 742 2.03 -24.45 31.66
C LEU A 742 1.26 -23.46 32.54
N ILE A 743 1.75 -23.23 33.74
CA ILE A 743 1.16 -22.35 34.77
C ILE A 743 1.49 -20.88 34.42
N LYS A 744 2.49 -20.64 33.57
CA LYS A 744 2.87 -19.34 33.03
C LYS A 744 2.87 -19.41 31.50
N TRP A 745 2.44 -18.33 30.89
CA TRP A 745 2.63 -18.14 29.46
C TRP A 745 4.12 -18.24 29.12
N PRO A 746 4.49 -18.89 27.99
CA PRO A 746 5.88 -18.96 27.54
C PRO A 746 6.47 -17.55 27.43
N GLU A 747 7.72 -17.37 27.82
CA GLU A 747 8.44 -16.12 27.62
C GLU A 747 8.82 -15.99 26.12
N GLU A 748 9.12 -14.76 25.65
CA GLU A 748 9.42 -14.47 24.24
C GLU A 748 10.60 -15.28 23.66
N THR A 749 11.43 -15.86 24.51
CA THR A 749 12.58 -16.69 24.15
C THR A 749 12.25 -18.18 24.03
N ASP A 750 11.04 -18.62 24.41
CA ASP A 750 10.67 -20.02 24.39
C ASP A 750 10.27 -20.49 23.00
N VAL A 751 10.89 -21.56 22.52
CA VAL A 751 10.56 -22.22 21.25
C VAL A 751 9.54 -23.31 21.50
N LEU A 752 8.33 -23.16 20.96
CA LEU A 752 7.25 -24.15 21.05
C LEU A 752 7.01 -24.80 19.70
N TYR A 753 6.74 -26.10 19.72
CA TYR A 753 6.42 -26.87 18.53
C TYR A 753 4.98 -27.41 18.61
N ILE A 754 4.23 -27.25 17.52
CA ILE A 754 2.90 -27.82 17.38
C ILE A 754 3.03 -29.16 16.69
N VAL A 755 2.54 -30.23 17.32
CA VAL A 755 2.57 -31.59 16.80
C VAL A 755 1.13 -32.09 16.62
N SER A 756 0.83 -32.70 15.47
CA SER A 756 -0.48 -33.27 15.18
C SER A 756 -0.85 -34.37 16.19
N GLN A 757 -2.08 -34.34 16.70
CA GLN A 757 -2.60 -35.40 17.57
C GLN A 757 -2.56 -36.76 16.89
N PHE A 758 -2.89 -36.84 15.63
CA PHE A 758 -2.80 -38.05 14.80
C PHE A 758 -1.39 -38.62 14.78
N PHE A 759 -0.37 -37.76 14.55
CA PHE A 759 1.03 -38.18 14.60
C PHE A 759 1.41 -38.79 15.96
N VAL A 760 1.01 -38.15 17.05
CA VAL A 760 1.29 -38.64 18.42
C VAL A 760 0.64 -39.99 18.67
N GLU A 761 -0.57 -40.23 18.17
CA GLU A 761 -1.28 -41.51 18.31
C GLU A 761 -0.62 -42.61 17.48
N GLU A 762 -0.27 -42.36 16.21
CA GLU A 762 0.42 -43.29 15.37
C GLU A 762 1.84 -43.60 15.86
N TRP A 763 2.56 -42.60 16.34
CA TRP A 763 3.87 -42.78 16.93
C TRP A 763 3.81 -43.66 18.23
N LYS A 764 2.80 -43.47 19.08
CA LYS A 764 2.56 -44.35 20.24
C LYS A 764 2.32 -45.80 19.83
N LYS A 765 1.60 -46.03 18.72
CA LYS A 765 1.39 -47.39 18.14
C LYS A 765 2.72 -47.99 17.66
N PHE A 766 3.54 -47.20 16.97
CA PHE A 766 4.86 -47.61 16.51
C PHE A 766 5.78 -48.05 17.66
N ILE A 767 5.98 -47.21 18.71
CA ILE A 767 6.83 -47.58 19.85
C ILE A 767 6.26 -48.74 20.69
N SER A 768 4.98 -49.04 20.60
CA SER A 768 4.38 -50.22 21.22
C SER A 768 4.45 -51.47 20.39
N GLN A 769 5.07 -51.42 19.23
CA GLN A 769 5.21 -52.51 18.25
C GLN A 769 3.86 -53.08 17.67
N GLN A 770 2.79 -52.26 17.72
CA GLN A 770 1.49 -52.71 17.20
C GLN A 770 1.29 -52.40 15.70
N ASN A 771 2.19 -51.65 15.04
CA ASN A 771 2.16 -51.39 13.58
C ASN A 771 3.55 -51.07 13.03
N ALA A 772 3.97 -51.80 12.00
CA ALA A 772 5.29 -51.71 11.35
C ALA A 772 5.35 -50.68 10.19
N VAL A 773 4.34 -49.82 10.02
CA VAL A 773 4.14 -49.06 8.76
C VAL A 773 4.61 -47.57 8.83
N LEU A 774 5.38 -47.19 9.82
CA LEU A 774 5.72 -45.76 10.01
C LEU A 774 6.92 -45.25 9.18
N TYR A 775 7.55 -46.06 8.37
CA TYR A 775 8.73 -45.59 7.59
C TYR A 775 8.39 -44.55 6.50
N HIS A 776 7.17 -44.58 5.98
CA HIS A 776 6.68 -43.62 4.96
C HIS A 776 6.18 -42.30 5.56
N LEU A 777 5.77 -42.24 6.81
CA LEU A 777 5.28 -41.02 7.46
C LEU A 777 6.40 -40.07 7.94
N TRP A 778 7.62 -40.56 8.10
CA TRP A 778 8.75 -39.77 8.59
C TRP A 778 9.35 -38.87 7.50
N ALA A 779 9.30 -39.30 6.24
CA ALA A 779 9.81 -38.52 5.11
C ALA A 779 8.91 -37.35 4.70
N THR A 780 7.60 -37.42 5.01
CA THR A 780 6.60 -36.43 4.58
C THR A 780 6.25 -35.36 5.62
N MET A 781 6.74 -35.41 6.85
CA MET A 781 6.37 -34.49 7.91
C MET A 781 7.51 -33.65 8.49
N HIS A 782 8.37 -33.05 7.68
CA HIS A 782 9.24 -31.94 8.11
C HIS A 782 8.53 -30.60 7.96
N PHE A 783 7.37 -30.39 8.62
CA PHE A 783 6.80 -29.07 8.87
C PHE A 783 6.87 -28.73 10.36
N SER A 784 8.00 -28.22 10.81
CA SER A 784 8.10 -27.51 12.07
C SER A 784 7.70 -26.05 11.82
N VAL A 785 6.51 -25.65 12.23
CA VAL A 785 6.11 -24.24 12.26
C VAL A 785 6.72 -23.63 13.51
N ARG A 786 7.75 -22.80 13.32
CA ARG A 786 8.31 -21.96 14.37
C ARG A 786 7.36 -20.77 14.56
N MET A 787 6.58 -20.75 15.64
CA MET A 787 5.77 -19.58 16.00
C MET A 787 6.55 -18.73 17.01
N GLU A 788 6.84 -17.48 16.66
CA GLU A 788 7.28 -16.49 17.66
C GLU A 788 6.10 -16.11 18.56
N VAL A 789 6.37 -16.00 19.85
CA VAL A 789 5.37 -15.76 20.90
C VAL A 789 4.60 -14.43 20.72
N SER A 790 5.13 -13.50 19.93
CA SER A 790 4.49 -12.23 19.58
C SER A 790 3.14 -12.35 18.85
N CYS A 791 2.87 -13.48 18.17
CA CYS A 791 1.59 -13.67 17.46
C CYS A 791 0.40 -14.06 18.37
N LEU A 792 0.62 -14.50 19.60
CA LEU A 792 -0.46 -14.94 20.49
C LEU A 792 -1.11 -13.81 21.32
N GLN A 793 -0.53 -12.61 21.33
CA GLN A 793 -1.09 -11.45 22.04
C GLN A 793 -2.14 -10.65 21.26
N GLN A 794 -2.32 -10.91 19.95
CA GLN A 794 -3.24 -10.12 19.10
C GLN A 794 -4.65 -10.69 18.96
N ASN A 795 -4.95 -11.86 19.51
CA ASN A 795 -6.28 -12.51 19.41
C ASN A 795 -6.96 -12.73 20.75
N ARG A 796 -6.98 -11.69 21.62
CA ARG A 796 -7.95 -11.55 22.73
C ARG A 796 -8.62 -10.21 22.73
#